data_9b3a937c997557e751a464196b9b040f
#
_entry.id   9b3a937c997557e751a464196b9b040f
#
_cell.length_a   1.000
_cell.length_b   1.000
_cell.length_c   1.000
_cell.angle_alpha   90.00
_cell.angle_beta   90.00
_cell.angle_gamma   90.00
#
_symmetry.space_group_name_H-M   'P 1'
#
loop_
_entity.id
_entity.type
_entity.pdbx_description
1 polymer ?
#
loop_
_entity_poly.entity_id
_entity_poly.type
_entity_poly.pdbx_seq_one_letter_code
_entity_poly.pdbx_strand_id
1 'polypeptide(L)'
;MDRFVLHSDFKPMGDQPQAIEALTKGFEEGNQFETLVGVTGSGKTFTMANIIQNVQKPTLIISHNKTLAAQLYGEMKEFFPENAVEYFVSYYDYYQPEAYVPQSDTYIAKDSSINDEIDKLRHSATAALSERNDVIIVASVSCIYGLGAPVDYKNMVISLRPGMEKDRDDCIRKLIDIQYVRNDQDFKRGTFRVRGDVVEVYPSSSSGDAIRVEFFGDEVDRISEIDSLTGEVKGILEHIAIFPNSHYVVEKEKMDAAIENIKAELAERVKYFKSEDKLLEAQRIEERTNFDIEMMQETGFCSGIENYSRHLAGLPAGCPPYTLMDYFPDDFLIIVDESHITIPQIRGMYAGDQSRKTTLVDYGFRLPSAKDNRPLNFSEFESKISQMLFVSATPSTYEAEHELMRTEQVIRPTGLLDPEITVKPIEGQIDDLISEINKETAKKNKVLVTTLTKRMAEDLTDYLKEAGIRVKYLHADIDTLERQKIIRDMRLDGFDVLVGINLLREGLDIPEISLVAILDADKEGFLRTETSLIQTIGRAARNAEGHVIMYADKITESMEKAISETERRRKIQQDYNDEHGITPQTIKKAVRDLISISKASEPGDASGKLKVDYESMSIKELEKVKTQVEKNMRKAAAELNFEEAAQLRDKMIEINKYIYEGKKHG
;
A
#
# COMPACT_ATOMS: atom_id res chain seq x y z
N MET A 1 2.56 -0.52 -26.87
CA MET A 1 3.56 0.58 -27.05
C MET A 1 4.72 0.26 -26.13
N ASP A 2 5.95 0.40 -26.63
CA ASP A 2 7.12 0.05 -25.79
C ASP A 2 7.83 1.31 -25.25
N ARG A 3 7.12 2.43 -25.14
CA ARG A 3 7.67 3.70 -24.69
C ARG A 3 6.75 4.41 -23.70
N PHE A 4 7.33 5.02 -22.69
CA PHE A 4 6.62 5.92 -21.78
C PHE A 4 6.28 7.22 -22.48
N VAL A 5 4.99 7.60 -22.43
CA VAL A 5 4.47 8.85 -22.96
C VAL A 5 3.76 9.60 -21.84
N LEU A 6 4.36 10.69 -21.40
CA LEU A 6 3.82 11.54 -20.34
C LEU A 6 2.70 12.43 -20.88
N HIS A 7 1.54 12.36 -20.26
CA HIS A 7 0.40 13.24 -20.52
C HIS A 7 0.23 14.19 -19.33
N SER A 8 0.35 15.48 -19.56
CA SER A 8 0.17 16.50 -18.52
C SER A 8 -0.17 17.85 -19.14
N ASP A 9 -1.10 18.56 -18.52
CA ASP A 9 -1.37 19.97 -18.81
C ASP A 9 -0.30 20.90 -18.21
N PHE A 10 0.54 20.37 -17.30
CA PHE A 10 1.61 21.11 -16.64
C PHE A 10 2.89 21.07 -17.46
N LYS A 11 3.67 22.17 -17.38
CA LYS A 11 5.03 22.24 -17.89
C LYS A 11 6.00 22.36 -16.71
N PRO A 12 7.23 21.85 -16.84
CA PRO A 12 8.24 22.03 -15.80
C PRO A 12 8.50 23.51 -15.51
N MET A 13 8.46 23.89 -14.24
CA MET A 13 8.62 25.28 -13.76
C MET A 13 9.61 25.35 -12.59
N GLY A 14 10.11 26.55 -12.31
CA GLY A 14 11.07 26.77 -11.22
C GLY A 14 12.33 25.95 -11.39
N ASP A 15 12.67 25.16 -10.39
CA ASP A 15 13.87 24.29 -10.39
C ASP A 15 13.66 22.97 -11.17
N GLN A 16 12.43 22.64 -11.56
CA GLN A 16 12.11 21.37 -12.21
C GLN A 16 12.88 21.11 -13.51
N PRO A 17 12.99 22.11 -14.46
CA PRO A 17 13.73 21.88 -15.70
C PRO A 17 15.18 21.47 -15.46
N GLN A 18 15.88 22.16 -14.57
CA GLN A 18 17.27 21.86 -14.23
C GLN A 18 17.41 20.51 -13.53
N ALA A 19 16.49 20.21 -12.60
CA ALA A 19 16.50 18.93 -11.88
C ALA A 19 16.26 17.76 -12.84
N ILE A 20 15.28 17.86 -13.74
CA ILE A 20 14.97 16.85 -14.75
C ILE A 20 16.18 16.63 -15.68
N GLU A 21 16.76 17.71 -16.21
CA GLU A 21 17.91 17.62 -17.11
C GLU A 21 19.13 16.99 -16.44
N ALA A 22 19.49 17.46 -15.24
CA ALA A 22 20.67 16.99 -14.51
C ALA A 22 20.55 15.51 -14.15
N LEU A 23 19.42 15.08 -13.56
CA LEU A 23 19.20 13.70 -13.14
C LEU A 23 19.03 12.75 -14.34
N THR A 24 18.34 13.17 -15.41
CA THR A 24 18.26 12.38 -16.64
C THR A 24 19.65 12.12 -17.23
N LYS A 25 20.44 13.19 -17.35
CA LYS A 25 21.79 13.08 -17.89
C LYS A 25 22.70 12.21 -17.03
N GLY A 26 22.63 12.32 -15.70
CA GLY A 26 23.41 11.50 -14.81
C GLY A 26 23.09 10.00 -14.96
N PHE A 27 21.80 9.62 -15.08
CA PHE A 27 21.42 8.24 -15.37
C PHE A 27 21.86 7.76 -16.75
N GLU A 28 21.82 8.62 -17.78
CA GLU A 28 22.36 8.31 -19.11
C GLU A 28 23.88 8.12 -19.11
N GLU A 29 24.60 8.85 -18.26
CA GLU A 29 26.05 8.73 -18.05
C GLU A 29 26.43 7.52 -17.18
N GLY A 30 25.44 6.82 -16.60
CA GLY A 30 25.63 5.58 -15.84
C GLY A 30 25.73 5.77 -14.33
N ASN A 31 25.31 6.90 -13.78
CA ASN A 31 25.22 7.09 -12.33
C ASN A 31 24.30 6.02 -11.72
N GLN A 32 24.77 5.35 -10.66
CA GLN A 32 23.98 4.34 -9.97
C GLN A 32 23.01 4.97 -8.97
N PHE A 33 23.43 6.03 -8.27
CA PHE A 33 22.63 6.67 -7.22
C PHE A 33 22.58 8.18 -7.44
N GLU A 34 21.37 8.71 -7.41
CA GLU A 34 21.12 10.15 -7.50
C GLU A 34 20.08 10.59 -6.48
N THR A 35 20.11 11.86 -6.08
CA THR A 35 19.20 12.42 -5.08
C THR A 35 18.47 13.64 -5.60
N LEU A 36 17.12 13.60 -5.53
CA LEU A 36 16.25 14.75 -5.67
C LEU A 36 15.84 15.26 -4.29
N VAL A 37 16.39 16.39 -3.87
CA VAL A 37 15.98 17.07 -2.65
C VAL A 37 14.83 18.01 -2.98
N GLY A 38 13.60 17.57 -2.74
CA GLY A 38 12.41 18.36 -3.10
C GLY A 38 11.56 18.73 -1.90
N VAL A 39 11.31 20.02 -1.70
CA VAL A 39 10.44 20.48 -0.63
C VAL A 39 9.00 20.04 -0.85
N THR A 40 8.20 20.04 0.19
CA THR A 40 6.76 19.71 0.11
C THR A 40 6.06 20.71 -0.84
N GLY A 41 5.33 20.20 -1.82
CA GLY A 41 4.59 21.04 -2.78
C GLY A 41 5.41 21.54 -3.98
N SER A 42 6.68 21.16 -4.12
CA SER A 42 7.50 21.53 -5.29
C SER A 42 7.21 20.75 -6.57
N GLY A 43 6.32 19.72 -6.50
CA GLY A 43 5.96 18.90 -7.66
C GLY A 43 6.94 17.76 -7.93
N LYS A 44 7.52 17.15 -6.88
CA LYS A 44 8.43 15.99 -6.99
C LYS A 44 7.90 14.88 -7.89
N THR A 45 6.61 14.52 -7.74
CA THR A 45 5.97 13.46 -8.53
C THR A 45 6.01 13.76 -10.03
N PHE A 46 5.79 15.02 -10.41
CA PHE A 46 5.87 15.44 -11.80
C PHE A 46 7.32 15.40 -12.34
N THR A 47 8.30 15.76 -11.51
CA THR A 47 9.73 15.61 -11.84
C THR A 47 10.09 14.15 -12.04
N MET A 48 9.65 13.23 -11.14
CA MET A 48 9.85 11.79 -11.30
C MET A 48 9.24 11.27 -12.62
N ALA A 49 8.02 11.70 -12.96
CA ALA A 49 7.35 11.30 -14.20
C ALA A 49 8.14 11.75 -15.45
N ASN A 50 8.68 12.96 -15.44
CA ASN A 50 9.53 13.46 -16.54
C ASN A 50 10.84 12.65 -16.67
N ILE A 51 11.46 12.28 -15.53
CA ILE A 51 12.68 11.45 -15.54
C ILE A 51 12.35 10.06 -16.10
N ILE A 52 11.24 9.42 -15.71
CA ILE A 52 10.79 8.13 -16.25
C ILE A 52 10.60 8.22 -17.76
N GLN A 53 9.92 9.27 -18.24
CA GLN A 53 9.75 9.47 -19.68
C GLN A 53 11.08 9.64 -20.42
N ASN A 54 12.03 10.35 -19.85
CA ASN A 54 13.32 10.62 -20.51
C ASN A 54 14.23 9.38 -20.51
N VAL A 55 14.33 8.68 -19.37
CA VAL A 55 15.21 7.52 -19.18
C VAL A 55 14.66 6.27 -19.89
N GLN A 56 13.35 6.16 -20.07
CA GLN A 56 12.69 5.07 -20.80
C GLN A 56 12.98 3.65 -20.27
N LYS A 57 13.11 3.49 -18.95
CA LYS A 57 13.35 2.19 -18.30
C LYS A 57 12.14 1.74 -17.49
N PRO A 58 11.82 0.43 -17.44
CA PRO A 58 10.87 -0.10 -16.47
C PRO A 58 11.20 0.44 -15.07
N THR A 59 10.20 0.89 -14.33
CA THR A 59 10.44 1.64 -13.10
C THR A 59 9.70 1.05 -11.92
N LEU A 60 10.43 0.87 -10.80
CA LEU A 60 9.89 0.49 -9.50
C LEU A 60 9.92 1.71 -8.57
N ILE A 61 8.75 2.21 -8.17
CA ILE A 61 8.63 3.28 -7.18
C ILE A 61 8.31 2.66 -5.82
N ILE A 62 9.17 2.86 -4.81
CA ILE A 62 8.99 2.30 -3.47
C ILE A 62 8.60 3.41 -2.51
N SER A 63 7.49 3.24 -1.81
CA SER A 63 7.01 4.13 -0.77
C SER A 63 6.89 3.41 0.58
N HIS A 64 7.08 4.12 1.69
CA HIS A 64 7.13 3.51 3.02
C HIS A 64 5.77 3.05 3.57
N ASN A 65 4.66 3.46 2.98
CA ASN A 65 3.32 3.00 3.39
C ASN A 65 2.32 2.86 2.22
N LYS A 66 1.24 2.10 2.45
CA LYS A 66 0.21 1.81 1.45
C LYS A 66 -0.53 3.08 0.96
N THR A 67 -0.78 4.04 1.84
CA THR A 67 -1.56 5.25 1.51
C THR A 67 -0.80 6.15 0.54
N LEU A 68 0.50 6.39 0.80
CA LEU A 68 1.35 7.15 -0.12
C LEU A 68 1.58 6.41 -1.43
N ALA A 69 1.78 5.10 -1.37
CA ALA A 69 1.87 4.28 -2.58
C ALA A 69 0.59 4.37 -3.42
N ALA A 70 -0.60 4.35 -2.80
CA ALA A 70 -1.87 4.52 -3.52
C ALA A 70 -2.02 5.92 -4.15
N GLN A 71 -1.57 6.96 -3.45
CA GLN A 71 -1.56 8.32 -4.00
C GLN A 71 -0.63 8.41 -5.21
N LEU A 72 0.62 7.94 -5.10
CA LEU A 72 1.58 7.93 -6.19
C LEU A 72 1.10 7.11 -7.38
N TYR A 73 0.48 5.96 -7.12
CA TYR A 73 -0.14 5.13 -8.16
C TYR A 73 -1.21 5.90 -8.93
N GLY A 74 -2.10 6.61 -8.24
CA GLY A 74 -3.12 7.44 -8.88
C GLY A 74 -2.52 8.57 -9.72
N GLU A 75 -1.51 9.28 -9.19
CA GLU A 75 -0.82 10.36 -9.90
C GLU A 75 -0.07 9.81 -11.13
N MET A 76 0.64 8.68 -11.02
CA MET A 76 1.33 8.06 -12.15
C MET A 76 0.37 7.55 -13.23
N LYS A 77 -0.81 7.02 -12.86
CA LYS A 77 -1.86 6.66 -13.83
C LYS A 77 -2.41 7.84 -14.61
N GLU A 78 -2.54 9.00 -13.95
CA GLU A 78 -2.94 10.24 -14.63
C GLU A 78 -1.86 10.71 -15.61
N PHE A 79 -0.57 10.56 -15.25
CA PHE A 79 0.56 10.95 -16.10
C PHE A 79 0.85 9.97 -17.24
N PHE A 80 0.58 8.69 -17.05
CA PHE A 80 0.87 7.62 -18.02
C PHE A 80 -0.36 6.75 -18.32
N PRO A 81 -1.43 7.34 -18.90
CA PRO A 81 -2.71 6.63 -19.11
C PRO A 81 -2.62 5.47 -20.10
N GLU A 82 -1.65 5.48 -21.04
CA GLU A 82 -1.44 4.46 -22.06
C GLU A 82 -0.42 3.38 -21.65
N ASN A 83 0.36 3.64 -20.60
CA ASN A 83 1.39 2.73 -20.12
C ASN A 83 0.87 1.83 -19.00
N ALA A 84 1.59 0.75 -18.72
CA ALA A 84 1.25 -0.15 -17.63
C ALA A 84 1.69 0.45 -16.28
N VAL A 85 0.78 1.14 -15.62
CA VAL A 85 0.99 1.61 -14.24
C VAL A 85 0.29 0.65 -13.30
N GLU A 86 1.06 -0.01 -12.44
CA GLU A 86 0.63 -1.11 -11.60
C GLU A 86 0.87 -0.83 -10.11
N TYR A 87 0.15 -1.54 -9.24
CA TYR A 87 0.19 -1.34 -7.79
C TYR A 87 0.56 -2.63 -7.08
N PHE A 88 1.60 -2.59 -6.25
CA PHE A 88 2.12 -3.78 -5.57
C PHE A 88 2.40 -3.52 -4.08
N VAL A 89 1.41 -3.76 -3.24
CA VAL A 89 1.53 -3.62 -1.78
C VAL A 89 1.16 -4.92 -1.08
N SER A 90 1.27 -4.98 0.24
CA SER A 90 0.78 -6.14 1.00
C SER A 90 -0.73 -6.30 0.80
N TYR A 91 -1.16 -7.48 0.37
CA TYR A 91 -2.56 -7.81 0.10
C TYR A 91 -3.38 -8.16 1.35
N TYR A 92 -2.78 -8.06 2.53
CA TYR A 92 -3.50 -8.29 3.78
C TYR A 92 -4.18 -6.99 4.27
N ASP A 93 -5.49 -7.04 4.52
CA ASP A 93 -6.21 -6.01 5.27
C ASP A 93 -5.91 -6.12 6.76
N TYR A 94 -5.88 -7.36 7.24
CA TYR A 94 -5.43 -7.72 8.57
C TYR A 94 -4.38 -8.83 8.46
N TYR A 95 -3.30 -8.70 9.22
CA TYR A 95 -2.24 -9.70 9.24
C TYR A 95 -1.68 -9.88 10.64
N GLN A 96 -1.95 -11.04 11.22
CA GLN A 96 -1.28 -11.54 12.41
C GLN A 96 -0.30 -12.64 11.98
N PRO A 97 1.01 -12.39 12.02
CA PRO A 97 1.98 -13.41 11.66
C PRO A 97 1.94 -14.57 12.65
N GLU A 98 2.18 -15.77 12.13
CA GLU A 98 2.44 -16.94 12.96
C GLU A 98 3.60 -16.67 13.91
N ALA A 99 3.40 -16.90 15.20
CA ALA A 99 4.43 -16.68 16.21
C ALA A 99 4.29 -17.67 17.38
N TYR A 100 5.38 -17.86 18.13
CA TYR A 100 5.36 -18.62 19.35
C TYR A 100 6.05 -17.83 20.46
N VAL A 101 5.44 -17.79 21.63
CA VAL A 101 5.94 -17.10 22.83
C VAL A 101 6.35 -18.15 23.86
N PRO A 102 7.64 -18.51 23.94
CA PRO A 102 8.10 -19.60 24.82
C PRO A 102 7.78 -19.39 26.31
N GLN A 103 7.81 -18.12 26.77
CA GLN A 103 7.59 -17.81 28.19
C GLN A 103 6.18 -18.17 28.67
N SER A 104 5.19 -18.09 27.81
CA SER A 104 3.78 -18.38 28.11
C SER A 104 3.27 -19.65 27.44
N ASP A 105 4.14 -20.39 26.73
CA ASP A 105 3.77 -21.55 25.88
C ASP A 105 2.57 -21.23 24.97
N THR A 106 2.58 -20.04 24.36
CA THR A 106 1.47 -19.56 23.57
C THR A 106 1.82 -19.59 22.09
N TYR A 107 1.12 -20.43 21.33
CA TYR A 107 1.18 -20.43 19.87
C TYR A 107 0.11 -19.50 19.31
N ILE A 108 0.55 -18.56 18.48
CA ILE A 108 -0.30 -17.65 17.75
C ILE A 108 -0.37 -18.14 16.31
N ALA A 109 -1.52 -18.66 15.91
CA ALA A 109 -1.73 -19.06 14.52
C ALA A 109 -1.68 -17.86 13.58
N LYS A 110 -1.22 -18.08 12.33
CA LYS A 110 -1.37 -17.07 11.28
C LYS A 110 -2.86 -16.78 11.11
N ASP A 111 -3.23 -15.52 11.28
CA ASP A 111 -4.57 -15.03 10.97
C ASP A 111 -4.45 -13.87 9.99
N SER A 112 -5.20 -13.91 8.91
CA SER A 112 -5.11 -12.90 7.86
C SER A 112 -6.38 -12.85 7.03
N SER A 113 -6.82 -11.64 6.71
CA SER A 113 -7.82 -11.40 5.67
C SER A 113 -7.13 -10.88 4.42
N ILE A 114 -7.38 -11.52 3.30
CA ILE A 114 -6.83 -11.14 1.99
C ILE A 114 -7.78 -10.14 1.36
N ASN A 115 -7.22 -9.06 0.84
CA ASN A 115 -7.93 -8.11 0.00
C ASN A 115 -7.85 -8.57 -1.45
N ASP A 116 -8.96 -9.05 -1.99
CA ASP A 116 -9.03 -9.59 -3.35
C ASP A 116 -8.65 -8.56 -4.43
N GLU A 117 -8.96 -7.27 -4.22
CA GLU A 117 -8.60 -6.22 -5.17
C GLU A 117 -7.10 -5.95 -5.19
N ILE A 118 -6.46 -5.93 -4.02
CA ILE A 118 -5.01 -5.78 -3.94
C ILE A 118 -4.30 -7.01 -4.48
N ASP A 119 -4.82 -8.21 -4.21
CA ASP A 119 -4.27 -9.45 -4.75
C ASP A 119 -4.33 -9.47 -6.29
N LYS A 120 -5.46 -9.07 -6.86
CA LYS A 120 -5.63 -8.86 -8.31
C LYS A 120 -4.57 -7.91 -8.87
N LEU A 121 -4.36 -6.74 -8.24
CA LEU A 121 -3.37 -5.75 -8.69
C LEU A 121 -1.94 -6.29 -8.62
N ARG A 122 -1.63 -7.17 -7.66
CA ARG A 122 -0.33 -7.84 -7.58
C ARG A 122 -0.12 -8.82 -8.75
N HIS A 123 -1.14 -9.59 -9.10
CA HIS A 123 -1.11 -10.46 -10.27
C HIS A 123 -1.00 -9.65 -11.58
N SER A 124 -1.71 -8.53 -11.68
CA SER A 124 -1.59 -7.59 -12.80
C SER A 124 -0.15 -7.07 -12.96
N ALA A 125 0.48 -6.68 -11.86
CA ALA A 125 1.85 -6.17 -11.87
C ALA A 125 2.87 -7.19 -12.40
N THR A 126 2.81 -8.45 -11.94
CA THR A 126 3.73 -9.52 -12.41
C THR A 126 3.43 -9.96 -13.85
N ALA A 127 2.17 -9.95 -14.26
CA ALA A 127 1.77 -10.19 -15.65
C ALA A 127 2.31 -9.08 -16.57
N ALA A 128 2.12 -7.81 -16.21
CA ALA A 128 2.59 -6.67 -16.98
C ALA A 128 4.11 -6.70 -17.19
N LEU A 129 4.90 -7.02 -16.16
CA LEU A 129 6.36 -7.19 -16.29
C LEU A 129 6.77 -8.35 -17.20
N SER A 130 5.88 -9.32 -17.42
CA SER A 130 6.14 -10.45 -18.31
C SER A 130 5.82 -10.15 -19.76
N GLU A 131 4.94 -9.19 -20.03
CA GLU A 131 4.41 -8.89 -21.37
C GLU A 131 4.88 -7.56 -21.95
N ARG A 132 5.26 -6.58 -21.09
CA ARG A 132 5.53 -5.19 -21.49
C ARG A 132 6.86 -4.70 -20.95
N ASN A 133 7.44 -3.72 -21.64
CA ASN A 133 8.67 -3.02 -21.20
C ASN A 133 8.36 -1.61 -20.65
N ASP A 134 7.16 -1.08 -20.88
CA ASP A 134 6.71 0.23 -20.44
C ASP A 134 5.89 0.14 -19.15
N VAL A 135 6.51 -0.46 -18.12
CA VAL A 135 5.85 -0.76 -16.83
C VAL A 135 6.38 0.12 -15.72
N ILE A 136 5.46 0.76 -15.00
CA ILE A 136 5.72 1.47 -13.74
C ILE A 136 5.00 0.73 -12.62
N ILE A 137 5.74 0.21 -11.64
CA ILE A 137 5.13 -0.39 -10.45
C ILE A 137 5.32 0.53 -9.26
N VAL A 138 4.21 0.93 -8.64
CA VAL A 138 4.24 1.63 -7.35
C VAL A 138 4.03 0.62 -6.23
N ALA A 139 5.03 0.44 -5.40
CA ALA A 139 5.06 -0.59 -4.37
C ALA A 139 5.27 -0.01 -2.96
N SER A 140 4.83 -0.76 -1.96
CA SER A 140 5.34 -0.60 -0.60
C SER A 140 6.59 -1.47 -0.40
N VAL A 141 7.19 -1.41 0.80
CA VAL A 141 8.35 -2.26 1.16
C VAL A 141 8.06 -3.77 1.02
N SER A 142 6.79 -4.17 0.81
CA SER A 142 6.44 -5.56 0.49
C SER A 142 7.09 -6.11 -0.79
N CYS A 143 7.62 -5.26 -1.66
CA CYS A 143 8.34 -5.65 -2.88
C CYS A 143 9.65 -6.42 -2.62
N ILE A 144 10.23 -6.33 -1.40
CA ILE A 144 11.44 -7.08 -1.02
C ILE A 144 11.14 -8.44 -0.37
N TYR A 145 9.86 -8.80 -0.19
CA TYR A 145 9.46 -10.10 0.34
C TYR A 145 9.42 -11.18 -0.73
N GLY A 146 9.60 -12.42 -0.27
CA GLY A 146 9.61 -13.60 -1.15
C GLY A 146 8.36 -13.72 -2.02
N LEU A 147 8.59 -14.01 -3.30
CA LEU A 147 7.64 -14.43 -4.31
C LEU A 147 8.10 -15.75 -4.93
N GLY A 148 7.26 -16.34 -5.76
CA GLY A 148 7.67 -17.47 -6.61
C GLY A 148 8.75 -17.08 -7.63
N ALA A 149 9.44 -18.08 -8.19
CA ALA A 149 10.47 -17.85 -9.19
C ALA A 149 9.87 -17.26 -10.50
N PRO A 150 10.40 -16.15 -11.03
CA PRO A 150 9.87 -15.53 -12.26
C PRO A 150 9.89 -16.48 -13.47
N VAL A 151 10.89 -17.35 -13.56
CA VAL A 151 11.02 -18.33 -14.64
C VAL A 151 9.85 -19.33 -14.60
N ASP A 152 9.52 -19.85 -13.42
CA ASP A 152 8.41 -20.79 -13.26
C ASP A 152 7.07 -20.12 -13.56
N TYR A 153 6.87 -18.88 -13.08
CA TYR A 153 5.69 -18.12 -13.36
C TYR A 153 5.48 -17.87 -14.88
N LYS A 154 6.56 -17.55 -15.61
CA LYS A 154 6.52 -17.36 -17.06
C LYS A 154 6.31 -18.67 -17.84
N ASN A 155 6.95 -19.76 -17.42
CA ASN A 155 6.83 -21.06 -18.09
C ASN A 155 5.43 -21.65 -17.97
N MET A 156 4.72 -21.33 -16.91
CA MET A 156 3.37 -21.84 -16.63
C MET A 156 2.26 -21.04 -17.32
N VAL A 157 2.57 -19.98 -18.08
CA VAL A 157 1.58 -19.20 -18.84
C VAL A 157 0.96 -20.05 -19.94
N ILE A 158 -0.37 -19.97 -20.07
CA ILE A 158 -1.13 -20.59 -21.16
C ILE A 158 -1.31 -19.55 -22.27
N SER A 159 -0.61 -19.72 -23.39
CA SER A 159 -0.73 -18.86 -24.56
C SER A 159 -1.62 -19.53 -25.60
N LEU A 160 -2.67 -18.85 -26.04
CA LEU A 160 -3.63 -19.34 -27.05
C LEU A 160 -3.83 -18.33 -28.17
N ARG A 161 -4.02 -18.85 -29.38
CA ARG A 161 -4.36 -18.06 -30.58
C ARG A 161 -5.41 -18.80 -31.41
N PRO A 162 -6.32 -18.10 -32.07
CA PRO A 162 -7.22 -18.73 -33.06
C PRO A 162 -6.43 -19.48 -34.15
N GLY A 163 -6.89 -20.66 -34.53
CA GLY A 163 -6.21 -21.55 -35.46
C GLY A 163 -5.06 -22.39 -34.86
N MET A 164 -4.84 -22.30 -33.55
CA MET A 164 -3.83 -23.11 -32.88
C MET A 164 -4.35 -24.52 -32.62
N GLU A 165 -3.58 -25.54 -33.04
CA GLU A 165 -3.86 -26.94 -32.67
C GLU A 165 -3.61 -27.14 -31.17
N LYS A 166 -4.72 -27.32 -30.44
CA LYS A 166 -4.71 -27.46 -28.98
C LYS A 166 -5.96 -28.19 -28.51
N ASP A 167 -5.77 -29.35 -27.91
CA ASP A 167 -6.86 -30.10 -27.30
C ASP A 167 -7.48 -29.35 -26.09
N ARG A 168 -8.81 -29.33 -26.05
CA ARG A 168 -9.59 -28.68 -24.95
C ARG A 168 -9.24 -29.25 -23.59
N ASP A 169 -9.13 -30.57 -23.46
CA ASP A 169 -8.89 -31.23 -22.19
C ASP A 169 -7.44 -31.02 -21.71
N ASP A 170 -6.50 -30.83 -22.64
CA ASP A 170 -5.14 -30.36 -22.34
C ASP A 170 -5.14 -28.94 -21.81
N CYS A 171 -5.96 -28.06 -22.38
CA CYS A 171 -6.12 -26.70 -21.87
C CYS A 171 -6.72 -26.71 -20.45
N ILE A 172 -7.73 -27.54 -20.21
CA ILE A 172 -8.34 -27.71 -18.87
C ILE A 172 -7.31 -28.23 -17.86
N ARG A 173 -6.52 -29.24 -18.20
CA ARG A 173 -5.45 -29.76 -17.32
C ARG A 173 -4.45 -28.65 -16.96
N LYS A 174 -4.00 -27.90 -17.95
CA LYS A 174 -3.08 -26.77 -17.70
C LYS A 174 -3.69 -25.68 -16.82
N LEU A 175 -5.00 -25.38 -16.94
CA LEU A 175 -5.68 -24.45 -16.05
C LEU A 175 -5.64 -24.92 -14.59
N ILE A 176 -5.80 -26.21 -14.35
CA ILE A 176 -5.69 -26.80 -13.02
C ILE A 176 -4.24 -26.72 -12.52
N ASP A 177 -3.27 -27.03 -13.36
CA ASP A 177 -1.83 -26.97 -13.01
C ASP A 177 -1.41 -25.56 -12.59
N ILE A 178 -1.99 -24.52 -13.22
CA ILE A 178 -1.75 -23.12 -12.85
C ILE A 178 -2.70 -22.59 -11.76
N GLN A 179 -3.32 -23.50 -11.00
CA GLN A 179 -4.11 -23.23 -9.80
C GLN A 179 -5.46 -22.52 -10.05
N TYR A 180 -6.05 -22.64 -11.25
CA TYR A 180 -7.45 -22.24 -11.44
C TYR A 180 -8.38 -23.36 -10.98
N VAL A 181 -9.47 -22.96 -10.35
CA VAL A 181 -10.48 -23.89 -9.83
C VAL A 181 -11.66 -23.98 -10.79
N ARG A 182 -12.07 -25.21 -11.17
CA ARG A 182 -13.29 -25.36 -11.95
C ARG A 182 -14.50 -25.05 -11.08
N ASN A 183 -15.29 -24.09 -11.50
CA ASN A 183 -16.55 -23.75 -10.84
C ASN A 183 -17.59 -23.31 -11.87
N ASP A 184 -18.52 -24.21 -12.18
CA ASP A 184 -19.54 -23.95 -13.18
C ASP A 184 -20.73 -23.14 -12.63
N GLN A 185 -20.83 -22.92 -11.30
CA GLN A 185 -21.93 -22.23 -10.63
C GLN A 185 -21.54 -20.82 -10.18
N ASP A 186 -20.41 -20.68 -9.49
CA ASP A 186 -19.88 -19.40 -8.98
C ASP A 186 -18.65 -19.00 -9.78
N PHE A 187 -18.89 -18.25 -10.87
CA PHE A 187 -17.85 -17.83 -11.80
C PHE A 187 -17.21 -16.54 -11.33
N LYS A 188 -16.10 -16.66 -10.63
CA LYS A 188 -15.35 -15.56 -10.06
C LYS A 188 -13.87 -15.60 -10.45
N ARG A 189 -13.12 -14.58 -10.08
CA ARG A 189 -11.68 -14.48 -10.31
C ARG A 189 -10.94 -15.75 -9.85
N GLY A 190 -10.02 -16.25 -10.68
CA GLY A 190 -9.28 -17.49 -10.42
C GLY A 190 -10.06 -18.76 -10.66
N THR A 191 -11.25 -18.70 -11.27
CA THR A 191 -12.03 -19.89 -11.65
C THR A 191 -12.16 -20.01 -13.16
N PHE A 192 -12.49 -21.20 -13.62
CA PHE A 192 -12.92 -21.47 -14.99
C PHE A 192 -14.15 -22.35 -15.00
N ARG A 193 -14.92 -22.28 -16.09
CA ARG A 193 -16.08 -23.15 -16.31
C ARG A 193 -16.06 -23.73 -17.73
N VAL A 194 -16.68 -24.87 -17.90
CA VAL A 194 -16.67 -25.62 -19.18
C VAL A 194 -18.11 -25.94 -19.58
N ARG A 195 -18.47 -25.56 -20.81
CA ARG A 195 -19.79 -25.85 -21.40
C ARG A 195 -19.61 -26.36 -22.83
N GLY A 196 -19.65 -27.69 -23.01
CA GLY A 196 -19.37 -28.30 -24.30
C GLY A 196 -17.95 -28.01 -24.77
N ASP A 197 -17.79 -27.45 -25.94
CA ASP A 197 -16.51 -27.09 -26.55
C ASP A 197 -16.04 -25.66 -26.16
N VAL A 198 -16.67 -25.06 -25.15
CA VAL A 198 -16.35 -23.71 -24.69
C VAL A 198 -15.75 -23.79 -23.29
N VAL A 199 -14.59 -23.15 -23.13
CA VAL A 199 -13.91 -22.93 -21.84
C VAL A 199 -13.93 -21.44 -21.56
N GLU A 200 -14.48 -21.04 -20.43
CA GLU A 200 -14.46 -19.65 -19.96
C GLU A 200 -13.57 -19.55 -18.74
N VAL A 201 -12.63 -18.63 -18.74
CA VAL A 201 -11.66 -18.40 -17.68
C VAL A 201 -11.80 -16.99 -17.15
N TYR A 202 -11.87 -16.84 -15.83
CA TYR A 202 -11.80 -15.51 -15.20
C TYR A 202 -10.38 -15.29 -14.66
N PRO A 203 -9.53 -14.53 -15.38
CA PRO A 203 -8.14 -14.38 -15.03
C PRO A 203 -7.93 -13.76 -13.65
N SER A 204 -6.87 -14.17 -12.96
CA SER A 204 -6.50 -13.65 -11.64
C SER A 204 -6.16 -12.15 -11.64
N SER A 205 -5.75 -11.59 -12.78
CA SER A 205 -5.43 -10.18 -12.98
C SER A 205 -6.59 -9.32 -13.49
N SER A 206 -7.75 -9.92 -13.85
CA SER A 206 -8.87 -9.20 -14.46
C SER A 206 -9.82 -8.57 -13.43
N SER A 207 -10.49 -7.48 -13.83
CA SER A 207 -11.45 -6.72 -13.02
C SER A 207 -12.90 -6.75 -13.54
N GLY A 208 -13.37 -7.88 -14.00
CA GLY A 208 -14.77 -8.04 -14.48
C GLY A 208 -14.88 -8.70 -15.84
N ASP A 209 -13.78 -8.78 -16.56
CA ASP A 209 -13.74 -9.39 -17.89
C ASP A 209 -13.19 -10.80 -17.81
N ALA A 210 -13.87 -11.72 -18.46
CA ALA A 210 -13.46 -13.12 -18.57
C ALA A 210 -13.09 -13.45 -20.02
N ILE A 211 -12.36 -14.51 -20.20
CA ILE A 211 -11.92 -14.99 -21.51
C ILE A 211 -12.74 -16.22 -21.88
N ARG A 212 -13.36 -16.18 -23.04
CA ARG A 212 -14.05 -17.33 -23.63
C ARG A 212 -13.19 -17.88 -24.75
N VAL A 213 -12.84 -19.16 -24.65
CA VAL A 213 -12.12 -19.92 -25.67
C VAL A 213 -13.08 -20.97 -26.24
N GLU A 214 -13.35 -20.90 -27.53
CA GLU A 214 -14.19 -21.83 -28.24
C GLU A 214 -13.30 -22.78 -29.03
N PHE A 215 -13.55 -24.09 -28.92
CA PHE A 215 -12.81 -25.15 -29.59
C PHE A 215 -13.65 -25.78 -30.69
N PHE A 216 -13.00 -26.16 -31.80
CA PHE A 216 -13.59 -26.98 -32.84
C PHE A 216 -12.68 -28.20 -33.08
N GLY A 217 -13.06 -29.36 -32.50
CA GLY A 217 -12.16 -30.50 -32.42
C GLY A 217 -10.93 -30.18 -31.57
N ASP A 218 -9.75 -30.40 -32.14
CA ASP A 218 -8.47 -30.15 -31.47
C ASP A 218 -7.85 -28.78 -31.88
N GLU A 219 -8.68 -27.82 -32.28
CA GLU A 219 -8.25 -26.49 -32.69
C GLU A 219 -8.99 -25.39 -31.90
N VAL A 220 -8.29 -24.32 -31.55
CA VAL A 220 -8.87 -23.11 -30.98
C VAL A 220 -9.56 -22.33 -32.13
N ASP A 221 -10.89 -22.34 -32.18
CA ASP A 221 -11.68 -21.67 -33.21
C ASP A 221 -11.73 -20.15 -32.96
N ARG A 222 -12.08 -19.72 -31.76
CA ARG A 222 -12.23 -18.31 -31.42
C ARG A 222 -11.87 -18.01 -29.95
N ILE A 223 -11.31 -16.82 -29.73
CA ILE A 223 -11.07 -16.27 -28.41
C ILE A 223 -11.81 -14.94 -28.30
N SER A 224 -12.58 -14.76 -27.24
CA SER A 224 -13.36 -13.56 -26.99
C SER A 224 -13.19 -13.08 -25.56
N GLU A 225 -13.15 -11.76 -25.38
CA GLU A 225 -13.32 -11.13 -24.09
C GLU A 225 -14.80 -10.95 -23.82
N ILE A 226 -15.25 -11.39 -22.65
CA ILE A 226 -16.65 -11.37 -22.25
C ILE A 226 -16.82 -10.68 -20.90
N ASP A 227 -17.97 -10.06 -20.70
CA ASP A 227 -18.39 -9.64 -19.37
C ASP A 227 -18.67 -10.89 -18.50
N SER A 228 -18.05 -10.99 -17.34
CA SER A 228 -18.12 -12.19 -16.48
C SER A 228 -19.52 -12.45 -15.93
N LEU A 229 -20.33 -11.39 -15.75
CA LEU A 229 -21.68 -11.47 -15.21
C LEU A 229 -22.72 -11.76 -16.28
N THR A 230 -22.70 -11.02 -17.38
CA THR A 230 -23.71 -11.10 -18.44
C THR A 230 -23.35 -12.11 -19.53
N GLY A 231 -22.06 -12.40 -19.70
CA GLY A 231 -21.54 -13.24 -20.80
C GLY A 231 -21.53 -12.51 -22.16
N GLU A 232 -21.79 -11.20 -22.19
CA GLU A 232 -21.76 -10.39 -23.41
C GLU A 232 -20.33 -10.29 -23.95
N VAL A 233 -20.17 -10.50 -25.26
CA VAL A 233 -18.87 -10.39 -25.92
C VAL A 233 -18.50 -8.91 -26.07
N LYS A 234 -17.39 -8.51 -25.45
CA LYS A 234 -16.82 -7.16 -25.54
C LYS A 234 -15.85 -6.98 -26.71
N GLY A 235 -15.12 -8.05 -27.05
CA GLY A 235 -14.15 -8.04 -28.12
C GLY A 235 -13.72 -9.43 -28.55
N ILE A 236 -13.14 -9.52 -29.76
CA ILE A 236 -12.49 -10.74 -30.28
C ILE A 236 -10.97 -10.54 -30.11
N LEU A 237 -10.28 -11.56 -29.64
CA LEU A 237 -8.86 -11.52 -29.40
C LEU A 237 -8.09 -12.40 -30.39
N GLU A 238 -7.01 -11.86 -30.94
CA GLU A 238 -6.05 -12.58 -31.78
C GLU A 238 -5.05 -13.42 -30.96
N HIS A 239 -4.91 -13.11 -29.69
CA HIS A 239 -4.02 -13.81 -28.76
C HIS A 239 -4.44 -13.54 -27.33
N ILE A 240 -4.24 -14.53 -26.46
CA ILE A 240 -4.36 -14.38 -25.00
C ILE A 240 -3.27 -15.14 -24.28
N ALA A 241 -2.73 -14.52 -23.23
CA ALA A 241 -1.86 -15.15 -22.24
C ALA A 241 -2.64 -15.26 -20.91
N ILE A 242 -2.85 -16.46 -20.40
CA ILE A 242 -3.48 -16.71 -19.10
C ILE A 242 -2.38 -17.01 -18.12
N PHE A 243 -2.19 -16.11 -17.17
CA PHE A 243 -1.17 -16.22 -16.13
C PHE A 243 -1.64 -17.08 -14.97
N PRO A 244 -0.71 -17.68 -14.19
CA PRO A 244 -1.03 -18.48 -13.02
C PRO A 244 -1.87 -17.73 -11.97
N ASN A 245 -2.74 -18.45 -11.29
CA ASN A 245 -3.57 -17.94 -10.19
C ASN A 245 -2.82 -17.86 -8.84
N SER A 246 -1.54 -18.23 -8.81
CA SER A 246 -0.65 -18.11 -7.66
C SER A 246 0.76 -17.79 -8.13
N HIS A 247 1.50 -17.01 -7.34
CA HIS A 247 2.93 -16.78 -7.62
C HIS A 247 3.82 -17.98 -7.27
N TYR A 248 3.33 -18.96 -6.51
CA TYR A 248 4.08 -20.16 -6.08
C TYR A 248 3.75 -21.41 -6.90
N VAL A 249 3.42 -21.24 -8.18
CA VAL A 249 3.24 -22.37 -9.08
C VAL A 249 4.59 -22.88 -9.60
N VAL A 250 4.71 -24.19 -9.71
CA VAL A 250 5.87 -24.87 -10.30
C VAL A 250 5.40 -26.05 -11.12
N GLU A 251 6.18 -26.44 -12.09
CA GLU A 251 5.95 -27.67 -12.87
C GLU A 251 5.94 -28.91 -11.95
N LYS A 252 5.20 -29.95 -12.35
CA LYS A 252 5.00 -31.15 -11.54
C LYS A 252 6.32 -31.82 -11.13
N GLU A 253 7.27 -31.91 -12.07
CA GLU A 253 8.58 -32.52 -11.81
C GLU A 253 9.36 -31.74 -10.73
N LYS A 254 9.28 -30.42 -10.73
CA LYS A 254 9.88 -29.58 -9.67
C LYS A 254 9.15 -29.74 -8.34
N MET A 255 7.81 -29.87 -8.34
CA MET A 255 7.02 -30.15 -7.14
C MET A 255 7.43 -31.48 -6.52
N ASP A 256 7.55 -32.53 -7.33
CA ASP A 256 7.95 -33.87 -6.87
C ASP A 256 9.38 -33.83 -6.27
N ALA A 257 10.31 -33.14 -6.91
CA ALA A 257 11.66 -32.96 -6.38
C ALA A 257 11.68 -32.13 -5.08
N ALA A 258 10.86 -31.09 -4.99
CA ALA A 258 10.73 -30.28 -3.78
C ALA A 258 10.17 -31.13 -2.61
N ILE A 259 9.17 -31.96 -2.86
CA ILE A 259 8.57 -32.86 -1.85
C ILE A 259 9.63 -33.83 -1.31
N GLU A 260 10.46 -34.43 -2.17
CA GLU A 260 11.55 -35.33 -1.72
C GLU A 260 12.58 -34.57 -0.86
N ASN A 261 12.94 -33.35 -1.22
CA ASN A 261 13.82 -32.52 -0.40
C ASN A 261 13.20 -32.13 0.94
N ILE A 262 11.90 -31.84 0.98
CA ILE A 262 11.14 -31.55 2.22
C ILE A 262 11.12 -32.78 3.13
N LYS A 263 10.88 -34.00 2.57
CA LYS A 263 10.92 -35.25 3.34
C LYS A 263 12.31 -35.51 3.94
N ALA A 264 13.38 -35.26 3.18
CA ALA A 264 14.74 -35.40 3.66
C ALA A 264 15.04 -34.45 4.83
N GLU A 265 14.67 -33.15 4.67
CA GLU A 265 14.85 -32.15 5.72
C GLU A 265 14.00 -32.49 6.97
N LEU A 266 12.78 -32.98 6.79
CA LEU A 266 11.93 -33.44 7.89
C LEU A 266 12.57 -34.57 8.66
N ALA A 267 13.10 -35.60 7.98
CA ALA A 267 13.74 -36.74 8.61
C ALA A 267 14.97 -36.31 9.45
N GLU A 268 15.78 -35.41 8.93
CA GLU A 268 16.92 -34.83 9.65
C GLU A 268 16.46 -34.02 10.88
N ARG A 269 15.40 -33.21 10.74
CA ARG A 269 14.89 -32.37 11.84
C ARG A 269 14.24 -33.18 12.94
N VAL A 270 13.46 -34.21 12.61
CA VAL A 270 12.89 -35.14 13.57
C VAL A 270 13.98 -35.89 14.33
N LYS A 271 15.04 -36.38 13.63
CA LYS A 271 16.19 -37.01 14.26
C LYS A 271 16.89 -36.05 15.24
N TYR A 272 17.10 -34.81 14.84
CA TYR A 272 17.68 -33.77 15.70
C TYR A 272 16.85 -33.58 16.97
N PHE A 273 15.53 -33.36 16.88
CA PHE A 273 14.70 -33.19 18.05
C PHE A 273 14.67 -34.39 18.98
N LYS A 274 14.64 -35.60 18.42
CA LYS A 274 14.73 -36.83 19.22
C LYS A 274 16.06 -36.96 19.94
N SER A 275 17.17 -36.52 19.34
CA SER A 275 18.51 -36.55 19.98
C SER A 275 18.64 -35.51 21.11
N GLU A 276 17.85 -34.45 21.07
CA GLU A 276 17.80 -33.40 22.10
C GLU A 276 16.70 -33.64 23.15
N ASP A 277 16.07 -34.82 23.15
CA ASP A 277 14.93 -35.22 24.02
C ASP A 277 13.69 -34.28 23.87
N LYS A 278 13.54 -33.64 22.71
CA LYS A 278 12.42 -32.76 22.34
C LYS A 278 11.35 -33.54 21.58
N LEU A 279 10.67 -34.46 22.27
CA LEU A 279 9.73 -35.39 21.63
C LEU A 279 8.47 -34.71 21.13
N LEU A 280 7.99 -33.66 21.80
CA LEU A 280 6.81 -32.89 21.43
C LEU A 280 7.07 -32.11 20.15
N GLU A 281 8.22 -31.45 20.04
CA GLU A 281 8.64 -30.72 18.85
C GLU A 281 8.83 -31.67 17.66
N ALA A 282 9.37 -32.86 17.91
CA ALA A 282 9.53 -33.90 16.88
C ALA A 282 8.17 -34.32 16.31
N GLN A 283 7.22 -34.62 17.18
CA GLN A 283 5.86 -35.03 16.77
C GLN A 283 5.16 -33.89 16.02
N ARG A 284 5.20 -32.68 16.53
CA ARG A 284 4.54 -31.50 15.95
C ARG A 284 5.01 -31.23 14.52
N ILE A 285 6.32 -31.20 14.30
CA ILE A 285 6.86 -30.94 12.96
C ILE A 285 6.56 -32.09 11.99
N GLU A 286 6.60 -33.35 12.47
CA GLU A 286 6.32 -34.53 11.67
C GLU A 286 4.86 -34.56 11.18
N GLU A 287 3.89 -34.34 12.08
CA GLU A 287 2.47 -34.32 11.75
C GLU A 287 2.16 -33.17 10.78
N ARG A 288 2.62 -31.96 11.07
CA ARG A 288 2.34 -30.78 10.24
C ARG A 288 2.94 -30.93 8.84
N THR A 289 4.21 -31.33 8.75
CA THR A 289 4.87 -31.38 7.45
C THR A 289 4.32 -32.53 6.58
N ASN A 290 3.98 -33.69 7.17
CA ASN A 290 3.34 -34.76 6.41
C ASN A 290 1.98 -34.34 5.85
N PHE A 291 1.16 -33.64 6.65
CA PHE A 291 -0.09 -33.10 6.16
C PHE A 291 0.10 -32.10 5.01
N ASP A 292 1.08 -31.18 5.11
CA ASP A 292 1.38 -30.24 4.05
C ASP A 292 1.88 -30.96 2.78
N ILE A 293 2.66 -32.03 2.91
CA ILE A 293 3.11 -32.89 1.80
C ILE A 293 1.93 -33.57 1.09
N GLU A 294 1.00 -34.17 1.84
CA GLU A 294 -0.21 -34.79 1.26
C GLU A 294 -1.01 -33.76 0.46
N MET A 295 -1.22 -32.59 0.99
CA MET A 295 -1.91 -31.50 0.29
C MET A 295 -1.19 -31.08 -1.01
N MET A 296 0.13 -30.94 -0.97
CA MET A 296 0.93 -30.60 -2.16
C MET A 296 0.88 -31.73 -3.22
N GLN A 297 0.86 -33.00 -2.82
CA GLN A 297 0.74 -34.13 -3.74
C GLN A 297 -0.62 -34.21 -4.42
N GLU A 298 -1.70 -33.96 -3.68
CA GLU A 298 -3.09 -34.09 -4.18
C GLU A 298 -3.55 -32.86 -4.98
N THR A 299 -3.17 -31.65 -4.53
CA THR A 299 -3.71 -30.41 -5.09
C THR A 299 -2.67 -29.45 -5.69
N GLY A 300 -1.38 -29.79 -5.57
CA GLY A 300 -0.28 -28.89 -5.95
C GLY A 300 -0.12 -27.67 -5.02
N PHE A 301 -0.82 -27.65 -3.88
CA PHE A 301 -0.83 -26.50 -2.96
C PHE A 301 -1.04 -26.94 -1.50
N CYS A 302 -0.52 -26.17 -0.54
CA CYS A 302 -0.86 -26.30 0.87
C CYS A 302 -0.96 -24.93 1.54
N SER A 303 -1.67 -24.84 2.66
CA SER A 303 -1.73 -23.61 3.46
C SER A 303 -0.36 -23.27 4.03
N GLY A 304 0.18 -22.09 3.67
CA GLY A 304 1.52 -21.69 4.06
C GLY A 304 2.63 -22.24 3.14
N ILE A 305 2.31 -22.54 1.88
CA ILE A 305 3.24 -23.05 0.87
C ILE A 305 4.50 -22.19 0.75
N GLU A 306 4.40 -20.90 1.05
CA GLU A 306 5.52 -19.97 1.07
C GLU A 306 6.64 -20.40 2.02
N ASN A 307 6.36 -21.19 3.07
CA ASN A 307 7.38 -21.71 3.98
C ASN A 307 8.28 -22.79 3.34
N TYR A 308 7.86 -23.30 2.21
CA TYR A 308 8.61 -24.27 1.40
C TYR A 308 9.22 -23.65 0.13
N SER A 309 9.14 -22.32 -0.02
CA SER A 309 9.56 -21.58 -1.23
C SER A 309 10.99 -21.88 -1.67
N ARG A 310 11.91 -22.11 -0.74
CA ARG A 310 13.29 -22.54 -1.05
C ARG A 310 13.33 -23.85 -1.84
N HIS A 311 12.60 -24.86 -1.39
CA HIS A 311 12.53 -26.16 -2.04
C HIS A 311 11.82 -26.08 -3.39
N LEU A 312 10.70 -25.35 -3.45
CA LEU A 312 9.96 -25.12 -4.70
C LEU A 312 10.80 -24.41 -5.77
N ALA A 313 11.59 -23.44 -5.35
CA ALA A 313 12.50 -22.71 -6.25
C ALA A 313 13.81 -23.46 -6.54
N GLY A 314 14.08 -24.57 -5.87
CA GLY A 314 15.33 -25.32 -6.02
C GLY A 314 16.57 -24.58 -5.52
N LEU A 315 16.42 -23.66 -4.56
CA LEU A 315 17.50 -22.83 -4.06
C LEU A 315 18.28 -23.52 -2.92
N PRO A 316 19.61 -23.31 -2.83
CA PRO A 316 20.40 -23.71 -1.67
C PRO A 316 19.97 -22.99 -0.40
N ALA A 317 20.30 -23.57 0.77
CA ALA A 317 20.02 -22.97 2.06
C ALA A 317 20.73 -21.61 2.22
N GLY A 318 20.01 -20.60 2.75
CA GLY A 318 20.52 -19.26 2.99
C GLY A 318 20.55 -18.34 1.76
N CYS A 319 20.23 -18.84 0.57
CA CYS A 319 20.10 -17.98 -0.61
C CYS A 319 18.95 -16.97 -0.44
N PRO A 320 19.08 -15.75 -1.03
CA PRO A 320 17.99 -14.79 -1.06
C PRO A 320 16.79 -15.39 -1.82
N PRO A 321 15.55 -15.14 -1.36
CA PRO A 321 14.36 -15.54 -2.10
C PRO A 321 14.21 -14.69 -3.37
N TYR A 322 13.48 -15.19 -4.34
CA TYR A 322 12.97 -14.36 -5.42
C TYR A 322 11.96 -13.35 -4.89
N THR A 323 12.00 -12.13 -5.42
CA THR A 323 11.14 -11.01 -5.01
C THR A 323 10.55 -10.33 -6.24
N LEU A 324 9.74 -9.30 -6.06
CA LEU A 324 9.25 -8.50 -7.19
C LEU A 324 10.40 -7.95 -8.06
N MET A 325 11.53 -7.61 -7.45
CA MET A 325 12.69 -7.08 -8.19
C MET A 325 13.26 -8.07 -9.21
N ASP A 326 13.08 -9.38 -8.98
CA ASP A 326 13.53 -10.43 -9.91
C ASP A 326 12.61 -10.61 -11.14
N TYR A 327 11.44 -10.00 -11.13
CA TYR A 327 10.52 -9.96 -12.28
C TYR A 327 10.86 -8.82 -13.26
N PHE A 328 11.60 -7.80 -12.80
CA PHE A 328 12.10 -6.73 -13.65
C PHE A 328 13.26 -7.24 -14.54
N PRO A 329 13.51 -6.60 -15.69
CA PRO A 329 14.76 -6.83 -16.42
C PRO A 329 15.96 -6.30 -15.60
N ASP A 330 17.18 -6.72 -15.96
CA ASP A 330 18.40 -6.33 -15.25
C ASP A 330 18.61 -4.80 -15.23
N ASP A 331 18.18 -4.11 -16.29
CA ASP A 331 18.30 -2.66 -16.42
C ASP A 331 16.92 -1.98 -16.17
N PHE A 332 16.66 -1.64 -14.92
CA PHE A 332 15.47 -0.92 -14.49
C PHE A 332 15.81 0.20 -13.51
N LEU A 333 14.92 1.18 -13.40
CA LEU A 333 15.06 2.31 -12.49
C LEU A 333 14.29 2.05 -11.20
N ILE A 334 14.92 2.28 -10.06
CA ILE A 334 14.26 2.33 -8.76
C ILE A 334 14.12 3.79 -8.33
N ILE A 335 12.93 4.19 -7.91
CA ILE A 335 12.68 5.48 -7.27
C ILE A 335 12.23 5.22 -5.84
N VAL A 336 12.94 5.76 -4.87
CA VAL A 336 12.61 5.61 -3.45
C VAL A 336 12.02 6.91 -2.94
N ASP A 337 10.70 6.93 -2.78
CA ASP A 337 9.99 8.09 -2.24
C ASP A 337 10.14 8.16 -0.73
N GLU A 338 10.28 9.39 -0.20
CA GLU A 338 10.61 9.66 1.21
C GLU A 338 11.75 8.75 1.69
N SER A 339 12.87 8.74 0.96
CA SER A 339 13.97 7.79 1.10
C SER A 339 14.54 7.74 2.52
N HIS A 340 14.58 8.88 3.22
CA HIS A 340 15.01 8.99 4.61
C HIS A 340 14.19 8.14 5.61
N ILE A 341 12.98 7.69 5.23
CA ILE A 341 12.14 6.77 5.99
C ILE A 341 12.17 5.37 5.34
N THR A 342 12.06 5.31 4.02
CA THR A 342 11.89 4.07 3.26
C THR A 342 13.14 3.19 3.34
N ILE A 343 14.34 3.76 3.21
CA ILE A 343 15.60 3.03 3.30
C ILE A 343 15.83 2.40 4.69
N PRO A 344 15.70 3.13 5.82
CA PRO A 344 15.74 2.51 7.15
C PRO A 344 14.69 1.42 7.36
N GLN A 345 13.49 1.56 6.80
CA GLN A 345 12.45 0.55 6.87
C GLN A 345 12.86 -0.73 6.13
N ILE A 346 13.37 -0.64 4.89
CA ILE A 346 13.91 -1.78 4.15
C ILE A 346 14.99 -2.48 4.97
N ARG A 347 15.92 -1.73 5.56
CA ARG A 347 17.01 -2.27 6.40
C ARG A 347 16.49 -3.01 7.64
N GLY A 348 15.41 -2.55 8.25
CA GLY A 348 14.85 -3.10 9.48
C GLY A 348 14.01 -4.38 9.30
N MET A 349 13.50 -4.68 8.08
CA MET A 349 12.54 -5.76 7.86
C MET A 349 13.10 -7.16 8.13
N TYR A 350 14.35 -7.42 7.76
CA TYR A 350 14.96 -8.74 7.83
C TYR A 350 15.08 -9.29 9.26
N ALA A 351 15.62 -8.50 10.19
CA ALA A 351 15.95 -8.97 11.53
C ALA A 351 14.73 -9.44 12.34
N GLY A 352 13.62 -8.72 12.25
CA GLY A 352 12.37 -9.07 12.94
C GLY A 352 11.76 -10.37 12.44
N ASP A 353 11.74 -10.58 11.11
CA ASP A 353 11.23 -11.81 10.50
C ASP A 353 12.09 -13.03 10.87
N GLN A 354 13.41 -12.90 10.82
CA GLN A 354 14.35 -13.97 11.18
C GLN A 354 14.21 -14.39 12.65
N SER A 355 14.11 -13.44 13.58
CA SER A 355 13.94 -13.73 15.02
C SER A 355 12.67 -14.56 15.27
N ARG A 356 11.53 -14.13 14.69
CA ARG A 356 10.24 -14.82 14.79
C ARG A 356 10.30 -16.24 14.21
N LYS A 357 10.85 -16.42 13.02
CA LYS A 357 10.94 -17.71 12.35
C LYS A 357 11.93 -18.66 13.03
N THR A 358 13.03 -18.14 13.57
CA THR A 358 13.95 -18.95 14.36
C THR A 358 13.24 -19.59 15.55
N THR A 359 12.41 -18.83 16.28
CA THR A 359 11.60 -19.36 17.38
C THR A 359 10.65 -20.48 16.90
N LEU A 360 9.93 -20.26 15.79
CA LEU A 360 9.05 -21.29 15.22
C LEU A 360 9.78 -22.58 14.83
N VAL A 361 10.98 -22.45 14.28
CA VAL A 361 11.83 -23.60 13.90
C VAL A 361 12.36 -24.32 15.13
N ASP A 362 12.84 -23.61 16.16
CA ASP A 362 13.43 -24.19 17.36
C ASP A 362 12.43 -24.94 18.24
N TYR A 363 11.14 -24.60 18.12
CA TYR A 363 10.04 -25.25 18.82
C TYR A 363 9.17 -26.17 17.94
N GLY A 364 9.66 -26.56 16.77
CA GLY A 364 9.05 -27.59 15.92
C GLY A 364 7.76 -27.18 15.21
N PHE A 365 7.49 -25.89 15.03
CA PHE A 365 6.33 -25.41 14.25
C PHE A 365 6.62 -25.31 12.77
N ARG A 366 7.89 -25.09 12.38
CA ARG A 366 8.33 -25.00 10.98
C ARG A 366 9.67 -25.67 10.77
N LEU A 367 9.91 -26.12 9.52
CA LEU A 367 11.21 -26.63 9.11
C LEU A 367 12.24 -25.50 9.02
N PRO A 368 13.57 -25.81 9.12
CA PRO A 368 14.63 -24.82 8.96
C PRO A 368 14.53 -23.99 7.67
N SER A 369 14.07 -24.60 6.56
CA SER A 369 13.84 -23.94 5.27
C SER A 369 12.86 -22.78 5.31
N ALA A 370 11.94 -22.76 6.26
CA ALA A 370 10.99 -21.64 6.44
C ALA A 370 11.70 -20.31 6.74
N LYS A 371 12.94 -20.34 7.26
CA LYS A 371 13.75 -19.13 7.51
C LYS A 371 14.22 -18.47 6.21
N ASP A 372 14.24 -19.20 5.09
CA ASP A 372 14.65 -18.68 3.79
C ASP A 372 13.50 -18.00 3.03
N ASN A 373 12.23 -18.21 3.45
CA ASN A 373 11.12 -17.37 3.04
C ASN A 373 11.09 -16.08 3.87
N ARG A 374 11.81 -15.07 3.47
CA ARG A 374 12.12 -13.87 4.22
C ARG A 374 12.19 -12.64 3.32
N PRO A 375 12.14 -11.42 3.84
CA PRO A 375 12.55 -10.27 3.07
C PRO A 375 14.05 -10.35 2.74
N LEU A 376 14.45 -9.66 1.69
CA LEU A 376 15.89 -9.45 1.41
C LEU A 376 16.53 -8.78 2.63
N ASN A 377 17.75 -9.18 2.97
CA ASN A 377 18.58 -8.34 3.82
C ASN A 377 19.07 -7.11 3.03
N PHE A 378 19.61 -6.13 3.72
CA PHE A 378 19.93 -4.86 3.07
C PHE A 378 21.01 -4.99 1.98
N SER A 379 22.04 -5.81 2.20
CA SER A 379 23.09 -6.03 1.18
C SER A 379 22.56 -6.77 -0.05
N GLU A 380 21.61 -7.70 0.15
CA GLU A 380 20.95 -8.39 -0.97
C GLU A 380 20.06 -7.41 -1.77
N PHE A 381 19.37 -6.49 -1.10
CA PHE A 381 18.63 -5.43 -1.74
C PHE A 381 19.56 -4.52 -2.55
N GLU A 382 20.67 -4.06 -1.96
CA GLU A 382 21.66 -3.23 -2.64
C GLU A 382 22.25 -3.90 -3.88
N SER A 383 22.49 -5.22 -3.81
CA SER A 383 23.06 -5.96 -4.94
C SER A 383 22.14 -6.06 -6.17
N LYS A 384 20.85 -5.79 -6.01
CA LYS A 384 19.86 -5.81 -7.10
C LYS A 384 19.61 -4.42 -7.72
N ILE A 385 20.30 -3.38 -7.24
CA ILE A 385 20.11 -2.02 -7.72
C ILE A 385 20.98 -1.79 -8.97
N SER A 386 20.33 -1.55 -10.11
CA SER A 386 20.98 -1.04 -11.31
C SER A 386 21.15 0.47 -11.20
N GLN A 387 20.06 1.21 -11.11
CA GLN A 387 20.03 2.66 -10.92
C GLN A 387 18.93 3.03 -9.92
N MET A 388 19.21 4.01 -9.05
CA MET A 388 18.25 4.44 -8.01
C MET A 388 18.23 5.95 -7.85
N LEU A 389 17.02 6.50 -7.83
CA LEU A 389 16.73 7.87 -7.47
C LEU A 389 16.18 7.94 -6.04
N PHE A 390 16.89 8.60 -5.15
CA PHE A 390 16.37 8.98 -3.84
C PHE A 390 15.55 10.26 -3.96
N VAL A 391 14.34 10.25 -3.43
CA VAL A 391 13.46 11.43 -3.40
C VAL A 391 13.11 11.75 -1.96
N SER A 392 13.49 12.91 -1.48
CA SER A 392 13.23 13.33 -0.10
C SER A 392 13.29 14.84 0.05
N ALA A 393 12.56 15.42 1.02
CA ALA A 393 12.75 16.79 1.46
C ALA A 393 13.91 16.93 2.45
N THR A 394 14.32 15.84 3.06
CA THR A 394 15.32 15.75 4.14
C THR A 394 16.14 14.47 4.00
N PRO A 395 17.01 14.34 2.96
CA PRO A 395 17.85 13.16 2.80
C PRO A 395 18.69 12.87 4.04
N SER A 396 18.98 11.61 4.30
CA SER A 396 19.79 11.15 5.42
C SER A 396 21.26 10.93 5.01
N THR A 397 22.05 10.44 5.96
CA THR A 397 23.48 10.10 5.70
C THR A 397 23.66 9.03 4.63
N TYR A 398 22.74 8.07 4.52
CA TYR A 398 22.85 7.01 3.53
C TYR A 398 22.80 7.56 2.10
N GLU A 399 21.87 8.46 1.81
CA GLU A 399 21.77 9.11 0.51
C GLU A 399 23.03 9.93 0.23
N ALA A 400 23.48 10.75 1.21
CA ALA A 400 24.65 11.60 1.07
C ALA A 400 25.98 10.81 0.86
N GLU A 401 26.08 9.59 1.37
CA GLU A 401 27.25 8.73 1.20
C GLU A 401 27.28 8.01 -0.16
N HIS A 402 26.12 7.85 -0.81
CA HIS A 402 26.00 7.06 -2.04
C HIS A 402 25.74 7.90 -3.30
N GLU A 403 25.15 9.08 -3.15
CA GLU A 403 24.76 9.91 -4.29
C GLU A 403 25.94 10.38 -5.13
N LEU A 404 25.85 10.21 -6.44
CA LEU A 404 26.80 10.72 -7.43
C LEU A 404 26.35 12.07 -8.00
N MET A 405 25.05 12.34 -7.93
CA MET A 405 24.39 13.58 -8.33
C MET A 405 23.34 13.95 -7.28
N ARG A 406 23.32 15.24 -6.93
CA ARG A 406 22.30 15.82 -6.05
C ARG A 406 21.71 17.07 -6.66
N THR A 407 20.39 17.14 -6.69
CA THR A 407 19.66 18.30 -7.23
C THR A 407 18.63 18.78 -6.22
N GLU A 408 18.54 20.10 -6.03
CA GLU A 408 17.52 20.69 -5.16
C GLU A 408 16.33 21.21 -5.98
N GLN A 409 15.13 21.02 -5.44
CA GLN A 409 13.88 21.53 -5.97
C GLN A 409 13.13 22.27 -4.86
N VAL A 410 13.42 23.55 -4.70
CA VAL A 410 12.90 24.42 -3.62
C VAL A 410 11.68 25.20 -4.08
N ILE A 411 11.66 25.61 -5.35
CA ILE A 411 10.60 26.46 -5.90
C ILE A 411 9.29 25.68 -6.03
N ARG A 412 8.22 26.22 -5.43
CA ARG A 412 6.85 25.78 -5.62
C ARG A 412 6.19 26.56 -6.75
N PRO A 413 5.65 25.91 -7.78
CA PRO A 413 4.96 26.59 -8.88
C PRO A 413 3.80 27.48 -8.42
N THR A 414 3.20 27.19 -7.26
CA THR A 414 2.13 27.97 -6.64
C THR A 414 2.59 29.27 -5.98
N GLY A 415 3.88 29.50 -5.88
CA GLY A 415 4.48 30.65 -5.19
C GLY A 415 4.42 30.58 -3.65
N LEU A 416 3.91 29.48 -3.07
CA LEU A 416 3.78 29.33 -1.62
C LEU A 416 5.14 29.34 -0.93
N LEU A 417 5.29 30.21 0.07
CA LEU A 417 6.48 30.30 0.90
C LEU A 417 6.51 29.19 1.96
N ASP A 418 7.72 28.85 2.42
CA ASP A 418 7.82 28.11 3.67
C ASP A 418 7.28 28.96 4.82
N PRO A 419 6.66 28.36 5.85
CA PRO A 419 5.99 29.10 6.91
C PRO A 419 6.99 29.92 7.74
N GLU A 420 6.52 31.03 8.27
CA GLU A 420 7.26 31.83 9.24
C GLU A 420 7.30 31.12 10.60
N ILE A 421 8.47 31.09 11.25
CA ILE A 421 8.67 30.41 12.52
C ILE A 421 8.84 31.43 13.63
N THR A 422 8.03 31.28 14.69
CA THR A 422 8.16 32.08 15.91
C THR A 422 8.51 31.17 17.10
N VAL A 423 9.55 31.52 17.86
CA VAL A 423 9.88 30.81 19.09
C VAL A 423 9.31 31.60 20.28
N LYS A 424 8.54 30.89 21.12
CA LYS A 424 7.90 31.46 22.32
C LYS A 424 8.32 30.66 23.55
N PRO A 425 8.32 31.25 24.78
CA PRO A 425 8.67 30.53 26.01
C PRO A 425 7.70 29.41 26.35
N ILE A 426 8.18 28.41 27.09
CA ILE A 426 7.35 27.29 27.56
C ILE A 426 6.38 27.75 28.66
N GLU A 427 6.81 28.70 29.48
CA GLU A 427 5.95 29.27 30.55
C GLU A 427 4.72 29.94 29.89
N GLY A 428 3.52 29.49 30.26
CA GLY A 428 2.25 29.98 29.69
C GLY A 428 1.94 29.45 28.29
N GLN A 429 2.65 28.45 27.78
CA GLN A 429 2.47 27.91 26.42
C GLN A 429 1.03 27.47 26.12
N ILE A 430 0.30 26.93 27.11
CA ILE A 430 -1.07 26.44 26.88
C ILE A 430 -2.06 27.59 26.71
N ASP A 431 -1.95 28.64 27.53
CA ASP A 431 -2.81 29.82 27.43
C ASP A 431 -2.55 30.59 26.12
N ASP A 432 -1.27 30.73 25.76
CA ASP A 432 -0.89 31.33 24.48
C ASP A 432 -1.40 30.47 23.30
N LEU A 433 -1.23 29.14 23.36
CA LEU A 433 -1.75 28.21 22.36
C LEU A 433 -3.26 28.36 22.15
N ILE A 434 -4.04 28.44 23.22
CA ILE A 434 -5.50 28.65 23.14
C ILE A 434 -5.82 29.98 22.48
N SER A 435 -5.07 31.04 22.79
CA SER A 435 -5.23 32.35 22.15
C SER A 435 -4.95 32.27 20.65
N GLU A 436 -3.88 31.61 20.23
CA GLU A 436 -3.55 31.43 18.82
C GLU A 436 -4.57 30.53 18.09
N ILE A 437 -5.01 29.43 18.72
CA ILE A 437 -6.09 28.58 18.18
C ILE A 437 -7.36 29.41 17.92
N ASN A 438 -7.78 30.25 18.87
CA ASN A 438 -8.97 31.07 18.72
C ASN A 438 -8.84 32.10 17.59
N LYS A 439 -7.65 32.65 17.34
CA LYS A 439 -7.38 33.56 16.21
C LYS A 439 -7.54 32.84 14.87
N GLU A 440 -6.98 31.62 14.77
CA GLU A 440 -7.03 30.85 13.52
C GLU A 440 -8.44 30.29 13.25
N THR A 441 -9.11 29.77 14.27
CA THR A 441 -10.47 29.23 14.12
C THR A 441 -11.48 30.32 13.76
N ALA A 442 -11.30 31.56 14.25
CA ALA A 442 -12.10 32.70 13.84
C ALA A 442 -12.01 32.98 12.31
N LYS A 443 -10.89 32.64 11.69
CA LYS A 443 -10.67 32.73 10.23
C LYS A 443 -11.12 31.45 9.49
N LYS A 444 -11.66 30.44 10.20
CA LYS A 444 -11.98 29.09 9.70
C LYS A 444 -10.76 28.28 9.25
N ASN A 445 -9.59 28.61 9.73
CA ASN A 445 -8.37 27.87 9.51
C ASN A 445 -8.29 26.68 10.47
N LYS A 446 -7.40 25.71 10.14
CA LYS A 446 -7.16 24.52 10.95
C LYS A 446 -5.79 24.58 11.63
N VAL A 447 -5.69 23.97 12.81
CA VAL A 447 -4.50 24.01 13.64
C VAL A 447 -4.01 22.58 13.92
N LEU A 448 -2.69 22.40 13.81
CA LEU A 448 -1.99 21.17 14.15
C LEU A 448 -1.13 21.40 15.39
N VAL A 449 -1.25 20.53 16.40
CA VAL A 449 -0.46 20.62 17.64
C VAL A 449 0.32 19.35 17.85
N THR A 450 1.65 19.44 18.04
CA THR A 450 2.50 18.28 18.30
C THR A 450 3.00 18.26 19.75
N THR A 451 2.86 17.10 20.39
CA THR A 451 3.32 16.83 21.76
C THR A 451 4.40 15.75 21.77
N LEU A 452 5.02 15.50 22.93
CA LEU A 452 6.08 14.50 23.08
C LEU A 452 5.58 13.11 23.46
N THR A 453 4.44 13.03 24.17
CA THR A 453 3.92 11.76 24.69
C THR A 453 2.44 11.60 24.43
N LYS A 454 1.96 10.33 24.40
CA LYS A 454 0.55 9.98 24.27
C LYS A 454 -0.28 10.63 25.37
N ARG A 455 0.18 10.55 26.62
CA ARG A 455 -0.49 11.15 27.76
C ARG A 455 -0.65 12.67 27.62
N MET A 456 0.43 13.37 27.22
CA MET A 456 0.33 14.82 26.98
C MET A 456 -0.69 15.16 25.88
N ALA A 457 -0.76 14.35 24.81
CA ALA A 457 -1.74 14.57 23.76
C ALA A 457 -3.17 14.35 24.24
N GLU A 458 -3.41 13.32 25.04
CA GLU A 458 -4.70 13.03 25.66
C GLU A 458 -5.12 14.15 26.64
N ASP A 459 -4.25 14.46 27.61
CA ASP A 459 -4.50 15.50 28.62
C ASP A 459 -4.77 16.88 27.96
N LEU A 460 -3.99 17.24 26.94
CA LEU A 460 -4.17 18.48 26.19
C LEU A 460 -5.49 18.48 25.40
N THR A 461 -5.84 17.37 24.78
CA THR A 461 -7.09 17.25 24.01
C THR A 461 -8.30 17.45 24.93
N ASP A 462 -8.30 16.85 26.10
CA ASP A 462 -9.40 17.00 27.05
C ASP A 462 -9.46 18.41 27.62
N TYR A 463 -8.33 19.02 27.94
CA TYR A 463 -8.28 20.41 28.37
C TYR A 463 -8.80 21.39 27.30
N LEU A 464 -8.44 21.19 26.02
CA LEU A 464 -8.94 22.02 24.92
C LEU A 464 -10.45 21.83 24.69
N LYS A 465 -10.98 20.61 24.88
CA LYS A 465 -12.44 20.36 24.83
C LYS A 465 -13.18 21.10 25.95
N GLU A 466 -12.63 21.06 27.18
CA GLU A 466 -13.20 21.81 28.30
C GLU A 466 -13.19 23.33 28.07
N ALA A 467 -12.20 23.84 27.33
CA ALA A 467 -12.12 25.23 26.89
C ALA A 467 -13.08 25.53 25.70
N GLY A 468 -13.88 24.58 25.25
CA GLY A 468 -14.87 24.75 24.18
C GLY A 468 -14.30 24.68 22.76
N ILE A 469 -13.08 24.18 22.56
CA ILE A 469 -12.43 24.04 21.26
C ILE A 469 -12.81 22.70 20.64
N ARG A 470 -13.17 22.70 19.35
CA ARG A 470 -13.44 21.47 18.58
C ARG A 470 -12.12 20.78 18.24
N VAL A 471 -11.71 19.80 19.04
CA VAL A 471 -10.41 19.14 18.94
C VAL A 471 -10.57 17.62 18.85
N LYS A 472 -9.74 16.99 18.05
CA LYS A 472 -9.50 15.53 18.06
C LYS A 472 -8.02 15.24 18.25
N TYR A 473 -7.74 14.03 18.73
CA TYR A 473 -6.37 13.59 18.88
C TYR A 473 -6.09 12.36 18.00
N LEU A 474 -4.85 12.25 17.51
CA LEU A 474 -4.40 11.20 16.62
C LEU A 474 -3.20 10.47 17.23
N HIS A 475 -3.28 9.14 17.37
CA HIS A 475 -2.21 8.31 17.92
C HIS A 475 -1.90 7.09 17.03
N ALA A 476 -0.82 6.37 17.37
CA ALA A 476 -0.32 5.27 16.57
C ALA A 476 -1.24 4.04 16.54
N ASP A 477 -2.11 3.88 17.57
CA ASP A 477 -2.99 2.72 17.69
C ASP A 477 -4.32 2.87 16.92
N ILE A 478 -4.58 4.05 16.32
CA ILE A 478 -5.74 4.29 15.48
C ILE A 478 -5.53 3.59 14.13
N ASP A 479 -6.49 2.79 13.70
CA ASP A 479 -6.41 2.10 12.43
C ASP A 479 -6.41 3.06 11.22
N THR A 480 -5.98 2.56 10.08
CA THR A 480 -5.82 3.38 8.88
C THR A 480 -7.12 3.99 8.38
N LEU A 481 -8.25 3.28 8.52
CA LEU A 481 -9.56 3.75 8.06
C LEU A 481 -10.10 4.84 8.98
N GLU A 482 -10.01 4.66 10.29
CA GLU A 482 -10.44 5.66 11.27
C GLU A 482 -9.61 6.94 11.15
N ARG A 483 -8.31 6.80 10.92
CA ARG A 483 -7.41 7.92 10.65
C ARG A 483 -7.83 8.71 9.42
N GLN A 484 -8.16 8.04 8.30
CA GLN A 484 -8.65 8.70 7.10
C GLN A 484 -9.97 9.44 7.37
N LYS A 485 -10.86 8.86 8.18
CA LYS A 485 -12.09 9.54 8.63
C LYS A 485 -11.78 10.81 9.43
N ILE A 486 -10.84 10.74 10.37
CA ILE A 486 -10.44 11.92 11.17
C ILE A 486 -9.91 13.03 10.26
N ILE A 487 -9.02 12.71 9.31
CA ILE A 487 -8.49 13.70 8.36
C ILE A 487 -9.60 14.29 7.48
N ARG A 488 -10.50 13.45 6.98
CA ARG A 488 -11.65 13.88 6.20
C ARG A 488 -12.58 14.79 7.00
N ASP A 489 -12.91 14.41 8.23
CA ASP A 489 -13.77 15.21 9.13
C ASP A 489 -13.16 16.59 9.37
N MET A 490 -11.84 16.70 9.58
CA MET A 490 -11.15 17.97 9.72
C MET A 490 -11.31 18.85 8.47
N ARG A 491 -11.14 18.27 7.29
CA ARG A 491 -11.29 18.98 6.01
C ARG A 491 -12.74 19.36 5.68
N LEU A 492 -13.71 18.60 6.20
CA LEU A 492 -15.16 18.89 6.09
C LEU A 492 -15.69 19.77 7.24
N ASP A 493 -14.81 20.43 7.96
CA ASP A 493 -15.14 21.35 9.06
C ASP A 493 -15.80 20.68 10.29
N GLY A 494 -15.61 19.38 10.48
CA GLY A 494 -16.09 18.65 11.65
C GLY A 494 -15.40 19.08 12.97
N PHE A 495 -14.14 19.48 12.90
CA PHE A 495 -13.37 20.02 14.03
C PHE A 495 -12.23 20.93 13.54
N ASP A 496 -11.55 21.65 14.47
CA ASP A 496 -10.59 22.70 14.11
C ASP A 496 -9.15 22.37 14.47
N VAL A 497 -8.94 21.59 15.51
CA VAL A 497 -7.61 21.31 16.06
C VAL A 497 -7.33 19.82 16.05
N LEU A 498 -6.19 19.45 15.49
CA LEU A 498 -5.69 18.09 15.54
C LEU A 498 -4.44 18.04 16.45
N VAL A 499 -4.50 17.26 17.52
CA VAL A 499 -3.38 17.02 18.43
C VAL A 499 -2.76 15.67 18.16
N GLY A 500 -1.43 15.55 18.17
CA GLY A 500 -0.77 14.26 18.02
C GLY A 500 0.70 14.29 18.40
N ILE A 501 1.30 13.08 18.52
CA ILE A 501 2.69 12.91 18.92
C ILE A 501 3.61 12.99 17.72
N ASN A 502 3.38 12.13 16.75
CA ASN A 502 4.18 12.00 15.53
C ASN A 502 3.25 12.02 14.32
N LEU A 503 2.80 13.20 13.99
CA LEU A 503 1.91 13.42 12.85
C LEU A 503 2.64 13.36 11.50
N LEU A 504 3.97 13.08 11.54
CA LEU A 504 4.83 13.04 10.36
C LEU A 504 4.75 11.74 9.56
N ARG A 505 4.49 10.62 10.25
CA ARG A 505 4.65 9.28 9.65
C ARG A 505 3.70 8.99 8.49
N GLU A 506 2.70 9.85 8.21
CA GLU A 506 1.57 9.38 7.42
C GLU A 506 0.92 10.40 6.51
N GLY A 507 1.74 11.11 5.73
CA GLY A 507 1.24 11.82 4.55
C GLY A 507 0.02 12.74 4.79
N LEU A 508 -0.04 13.43 5.94
CA LEU A 508 -1.09 14.40 6.21
C LEU A 508 -1.02 15.53 5.18
N ASP A 509 -1.90 15.47 4.21
CA ASP A 509 -2.08 16.50 3.19
C ASP A 509 -3.36 17.29 3.47
N ILE A 510 -3.24 18.28 4.37
CA ILE A 510 -4.35 19.14 4.78
C ILE A 510 -3.98 20.59 4.45
N PRO A 511 -4.37 21.10 3.26
CA PRO A 511 -4.03 22.48 2.85
C PRO A 511 -4.66 23.55 3.76
N GLU A 512 -5.68 23.20 4.51
CA GLU A 512 -6.41 24.07 5.42
C GLU A 512 -5.66 24.40 6.72
N ILE A 513 -4.50 23.72 6.98
CA ILE A 513 -3.68 24.01 8.16
C ILE A 513 -2.92 25.32 7.95
N SER A 514 -3.19 26.32 8.80
CA SER A 514 -2.48 27.60 8.85
C SER A 514 -1.51 27.68 10.02
N LEU A 515 -1.79 27.05 11.15
CA LEU A 515 -0.90 27.03 12.31
C LEU A 515 -0.42 25.62 12.64
N VAL A 516 0.89 25.49 12.80
CA VAL A 516 1.51 24.32 13.44
C VAL A 516 2.16 24.75 14.73
N ALA A 517 1.69 24.20 15.86
CA ALA A 517 2.24 24.46 17.19
C ALA A 517 3.07 23.26 17.65
N ILE A 518 4.33 23.50 18.01
CA ILE A 518 5.26 22.47 18.49
C ILE A 518 5.53 22.73 19.98
N LEU A 519 4.92 21.93 20.84
CA LEU A 519 5.13 22.05 22.29
C LEU A 519 6.47 21.42 22.70
N ASP A 520 7.11 22.00 23.72
CA ASP A 520 8.40 21.52 24.22
C ASP A 520 9.40 21.24 23.11
N ALA A 521 9.61 22.19 22.21
CA ALA A 521 10.45 22.04 21.03
C ALA A 521 11.94 21.88 21.37
N ASP A 522 12.35 22.32 22.55
CA ASP A 522 13.73 22.23 23.06
C ASP A 522 14.05 20.91 23.80
N LYS A 523 13.09 20.00 23.92
CA LYS A 523 13.32 18.68 24.49
C LYS A 523 13.91 17.75 23.44
N GLU A 524 15.24 17.69 23.38
CA GLU A 524 15.95 16.85 22.43
C GLU A 524 15.51 15.38 22.48
N GLY A 525 15.38 14.75 21.32
CA GLY A 525 14.95 13.36 21.18
C GLY A 525 14.48 13.08 19.76
N PHE A 526 14.08 11.84 19.50
CA PHE A 526 13.68 11.36 18.18
C PHE A 526 12.59 12.22 17.49
N LEU A 527 11.68 12.84 18.28
CA LEU A 527 10.59 13.67 17.76
C LEU A 527 10.96 15.14 17.53
N ARG A 528 12.17 15.55 17.89
CA ARG A 528 12.66 16.92 17.82
C ARG A 528 14.02 17.01 17.13
N THR A 529 14.34 16.03 16.27
CA THR A 529 15.49 16.11 15.37
C THR A 529 15.26 17.18 14.30
N GLU A 530 16.31 17.67 13.67
CA GLU A 530 16.25 18.57 12.53
C GLU A 530 15.24 18.10 11.45
N THR A 531 15.37 16.85 11.01
CA THR A 531 14.48 16.23 10.02
C THR A 531 13.01 16.24 10.50
N SER A 532 12.77 15.87 11.74
CA SER A 532 11.44 15.83 12.34
C SER A 532 10.80 17.22 12.39
N LEU A 533 11.57 18.23 12.78
CA LEU A 533 11.13 19.63 12.83
C LEU A 533 10.81 20.15 11.42
N ILE A 534 11.70 19.98 10.44
CA ILE A 534 11.48 20.41 9.05
C ILE A 534 10.21 19.76 8.46
N GLN A 535 10.00 18.48 8.71
CA GLN A 535 8.81 17.78 8.24
C GLN A 535 7.51 18.31 8.89
N THR A 536 7.58 18.63 10.19
CA THR A 536 6.44 19.22 10.92
C THR A 536 6.14 20.64 10.43
N ILE A 537 7.14 21.47 10.28
CA ILE A 537 7.05 22.83 9.73
C ILE A 537 6.40 22.79 8.34
N GLY A 538 6.82 21.87 7.49
CA GLY A 538 6.32 21.72 6.13
C GLY A 538 4.81 21.41 6.02
N ARG A 539 4.15 21.05 7.12
CA ARG A 539 2.68 20.85 7.13
C ARG A 539 1.90 22.15 6.96
N ALA A 540 2.46 23.29 7.40
CA ALA A 540 1.86 24.61 7.17
C ALA A 540 2.23 25.23 5.81
N ALA A 541 3.15 24.67 5.05
CA ALA A 541 3.68 25.23 3.79
C ALA A 541 2.69 25.18 2.60
N ARG A 542 1.49 24.68 2.77
CA ARG A 542 0.42 24.62 1.74
C ARG A 542 -0.62 25.71 1.88
N ASN A 543 -0.52 26.50 2.94
CA ASN A 543 -1.39 27.63 3.22
C ASN A 543 -0.60 28.92 3.06
N ALA A 544 -1.15 29.92 2.36
CA ALA A 544 -0.51 31.20 2.17
C ALA A 544 -0.34 31.99 3.49
N GLU A 545 -1.20 31.73 4.49
CA GLU A 545 -1.10 32.28 5.85
C GLU A 545 -0.37 31.31 6.81
N GLY A 546 0.32 30.30 6.28
CA GLY A 546 0.99 29.28 7.08
C GLY A 546 2.08 29.82 7.98
N HIS A 547 2.01 29.50 9.29
CA HIS A 547 3.03 29.85 10.27
C HIS A 547 3.21 28.76 11.33
N VAL A 548 4.35 28.79 12.02
CA VAL A 548 4.74 27.80 13.01
C VAL A 548 5.12 28.49 14.31
N ILE A 549 4.64 27.98 15.44
CA ILE A 549 5.04 28.38 16.76
C ILE A 549 5.80 27.22 17.43
N MET A 550 7.04 27.47 17.83
CA MET A 550 7.83 26.55 18.64
C MET A 550 7.88 27.06 20.07
N TYR A 551 7.34 26.30 21.03
CA TYR A 551 7.46 26.63 22.44
C TYR A 551 8.74 26.02 22.99
N ALA A 552 9.69 26.87 23.37
CA ALA A 552 11.03 26.50 23.81
C ALA A 552 11.63 27.57 24.70
N ASP A 553 12.35 27.19 25.77
CA ASP A 553 13.10 28.12 26.61
C ASP A 553 14.52 28.35 26.10
N LYS A 554 15.01 27.44 25.24
CA LYS A 554 16.33 27.56 24.57
C LYS A 554 16.23 27.04 23.13
N ILE A 555 17.01 27.64 22.24
CA ILE A 555 17.15 27.11 20.88
C ILE A 555 18.21 26.00 20.91
N THR A 556 17.80 24.78 20.53
CA THR A 556 18.72 23.64 20.39
C THR A 556 19.38 23.64 19.01
N GLU A 557 20.45 22.86 18.83
CA GLU A 557 21.13 22.72 17.52
C GLU A 557 20.15 22.23 16.42
N SER A 558 19.28 21.29 16.74
CA SER A 558 18.25 20.78 15.81
C SER A 558 17.24 21.87 15.42
N MET A 559 16.84 22.72 16.37
CA MET A 559 15.96 23.86 16.10
C MET A 559 16.65 24.90 15.23
N GLU A 560 17.88 25.25 15.55
CA GLU A 560 18.67 26.24 14.79
C GLU A 560 18.82 25.83 13.32
N LYS A 561 19.18 24.57 13.07
CA LYS A 561 19.28 24.01 11.71
C LYS A 561 17.94 24.03 10.97
N ALA A 562 16.86 23.61 11.64
CA ALA A 562 15.53 23.59 11.03
C ALA A 562 15.01 25.00 10.71
N ILE A 563 15.23 25.97 11.59
CA ILE A 563 14.84 27.36 11.38
C ILE A 563 15.65 27.96 10.22
N SER A 564 16.98 27.84 10.26
CA SER A 564 17.88 28.39 9.24
C SER A 564 17.57 27.81 7.85
N GLU A 565 17.32 26.52 7.75
CA GLU A 565 16.95 25.88 6.47
C GLU A 565 15.57 26.34 5.96
N THR A 566 14.60 26.49 6.85
CA THR A 566 13.28 27.00 6.48
C THR A 566 13.35 28.45 6.01
N GLU A 567 14.12 29.30 6.66
CA GLU A 567 14.36 30.68 6.26
C GLU A 567 15.09 30.76 4.91
N ARG A 568 16.12 29.93 4.69
CA ARG A 568 16.81 29.83 3.40
C ARG A 568 15.85 29.51 2.27
N ARG A 569 15.01 28.49 2.44
CA ARG A 569 14.00 28.07 1.45
C ARG A 569 12.96 29.17 1.21
N ARG A 570 12.49 29.79 2.29
CA ARG A 570 11.54 30.91 2.22
C ARG A 570 12.09 32.07 1.40
N LYS A 571 13.35 32.45 1.62
CA LYS A 571 14.02 33.52 0.89
C LYS A 571 14.16 33.18 -0.60
N ILE A 572 14.62 31.99 -0.95
CA ILE A 572 14.74 31.54 -2.35
C ILE A 572 13.40 31.65 -3.06
N GLN A 573 12.32 31.15 -2.44
CA GLN A 573 10.99 31.23 -3.01
C GLN A 573 10.49 32.67 -3.13
N GLN A 574 10.76 33.54 -2.15
CA GLN A 574 10.37 34.94 -2.19
C GLN A 574 11.08 35.68 -3.33
N ASP A 575 12.41 35.51 -3.44
CA ASP A 575 13.20 36.13 -4.52
C ASP A 575 12.68 35.70 -5.91
N TYR A 576 12.33 34.42 -6.07
CA TYR A 576 11.73 33.91 -7.30
C TYR A 576 10.35 34.52 -7.58
N ASN A 577 9.50 34.62 -6.55
CA ASN A 577 8.17 35.23 -6.69
C ASN A 577 8.25 36.69 -7.10
N ASP A 578 9.18 37.44 -6.50
CA ASP A 578 9.39 38.86 -6.80
C ASP A 578 9.90 39.08 -8.24
N GLU A 579 10.84 38.23 -8.69
CA GLU A 579 11.36 38.26 -10.06
C GLU A 579 10.29 37.94 -11.12
N HIS A 580 9.41 37.00 -10.83
CA HIS A 580 8.38 36.52 -11.78
C HIS A 580 7.00 37.13 -11.57
N GLY A 581 6.81 37.99 -10.57
CA GLY A 581 5.53 38.64 -10.26
C GLY A 581 4.47 37.65 -9.78
N ILE A 582 4.87 36.58 -9.08
CA ILE A 582 3.96 35.52 -8.61
C ILE A 582 3.40 35.89 -7.24
N THR A 583 2.07 35.85 -7.11
CA THR A 583 1.40 36.01 -5.82
C THR A 583 1.08 34.62 -5.24
N PRO A 584 1.54 34.30 -4.00
CA PRO A 584 1.26 33.03 -3.36
C PRO A 584 -0.24 32.74 -3.24
N GLN A 585 -0.67 31.55 -3.61
CA GLN A 585 -2.07 31.13 -3.51
C GLN A 585 -2.19 29.81 -2.76
N THR A 586 -3.09 29.77 -1.76
CA THR A 586 -3.40 28.54 -1.02
C THR A 586 -3.90 27.45 -1.96
N ILE A 587 -3.36 26.25 -1.85
CA ILE A 587 -3.77 25.09 -2.65
C ILE A 587 -5.19 24.67 -2.26
N LYS A 588 -6.13 24.68 -3.20
CA LYS A 588 -7.48 24.11 -3.02
C LYS A 588 -7.51 22.71 -3.64
N LYS A 589 -7.46 21.69 -2.80
CA LYS A 589 -7.68 20.30 -3.24
C LYS A 589 -9.10 19.87 -2.94
N ALA A 590 -9.79 19.28 -3.92
CA ALA A 590 -11.03 18.57 -3.67
C ALA A 590 -10.81 17.48 -2.62
N VAL A 591 -11.77 17.30 -1.71
CA VAL A 591 -11.77 16.16 -0.78
C VAL A 591 -12.09 14.93 -1.63
N ARG A 592 -11.07 14.31 -2.23
CA ARG A 592 -11.25 13.05 -2.96
C ARG A 592 -11.52 11.95 -1.94
N ASP A 593 -12.52 11.13 -2.19
CA ASP A 593 -12.71 9.88 -1.45
C ASP A 593 -11.56 8.92 -1.82
N LEU A 594 -10.45 8.96 -1.08
CA LEU A 594 -9.41 7.91 -1.10
C LEU A 594 -10.00 6.54 -0.68
N ILE A 595 -11.20 6.56 -0.10
CA ILE A 595 -12.05 5.41 0.20
C ILE A 595 -12.50 4.66 -1.08
N SER A 596 -12.44 5.24 -2.28
CA SER A 596 -12.82 4.51 -3.51
C SER A 596 -11.83 3.42 -3.89
N ILE A 597 -10.55 3.53 -3.54
CA ILE A 597 -9.56 2.45 -3.76
C ILE A 597 -9.62 1.42 -2.64
N SER A 598 -10.03 1.82 -1.42
CA SER A 598 -10.27 0.89 -0.31
C SER A 598 -11.71 0.36 -0.24
N LYS A 599 -12.67 1.00 -0.91
CA LYS A 599 -14.07 0.52 -1.07
C LYS A 599 -14.28 -0.36 -2.30
N ALA A 600 -13.31 -0.46 -3.19
CA ALA A 600 -13.27 -1.54 -4.17
C ALA A 600 -13.09 -2.92 -3.52
N SER A 601 -12.89 -2.98 -2.21
CA SER A 601 -12.76 -4.20 -1.41
C SER A 601 -14.02 -4.63 -0.63
N GLU A 602 -15.15 -3.95 -0.79
CA GLU A 602 -16.43 -4.52 -0.37
C GLU A 602 -17.19 -5.01 -1.61
N PRO A 603 -17.75 -6.25 -1.60
CA PRO A 603 -18.53 -6.74 -2.73
C PRO A 603 -19.65 -5.74 -3.02
N GLY A 604 -19.69 -5.30 -4.26
CA GLY A 604 -20.44 -4.15 -4.73
C GLY A 604 -21.87 -4.06 -4.23
N ASP A 605 -22.15 -3.02 -3.48
CA ASP A 605 -23.47 -2.45 -3.45
C ASP A 605 -23.52 -1.28 -4.46
N ALA A 606 -23.82 -1.62 -5.71
CA ALA A 606 -24.09 -0.66 -6.78
C ALA A 606 -25.48 -0.02 -6.57
N SER A 607 -25.70 0.53 -5.40
CA SER A 607 -26.80 1.47 -5.16
C SER A 607 -26.31 2.58 -4.27
N GLY A 608 -26.05 3.75 -4.86
CA GLY A 608 -25.74 4.98 -4.17
C GLY A 608 -26.87 5.37 -3.20
N LYS A 609 -26.88 4.76 -2.04
CA LYS A 609 -27.73 5.16 -0.91
C LYS A 609 -26.82 5.48 0.26
N LEU A 610 -26.87 6.76 0.64
CA LEU A 610 -26.40 7.30 1.91
C LEU A 610 -26.69 6.30 3.05
N LYS A 611 -25.68 5.95 3.85
CA LYS A 611 -25.90 5.26 5.14
C LYS A 611 -26.78 6.18 5.96
N VAL A 612 -27.99 5.74 6.20
CA VAL A 612 -28.95 6.43 7.08
C VAL A 612 -28.45 6.22 8.50
N ASP A 613 -28.13 7.31 9.18
CA ASP A 613 -27.73 7.29 10.59
C ASP A 613 -28.97 7.05 11.46
N TYR A 614 -29.17 5.79 11.82
CA TYR A 614 -30.33 5.37 12.64
C TYR A 614 -30.26 5.86 14.10
N GLU A 615 -29.06 6.18 14.61
CA GLU A 615 -28.88 6.66 15.99
C GLU A 615 -29.42 8.08 16.19
N SER A 616 -29.41 8.89 15.16
CA SER A 616 -29.92 10.28 15.21
C SER A 616 -31.43 10.40 14.95
N MET A 617 -32.11 9.30 14.59
CA MET A 617 -33.53 9.31 14.21
C MET A 617 -34.47 9.12 15.40
N SER A 618 -35.57 9.85 15.39
CA SER A 618 -36.68 9.63 16.33
C SER A 618 -37.35 8.28 16.10
N ILE A 619 -37.96 7.70 17.15
CA ILE A 619 -38.67 6.41 17.07
C ILE A 619 -39.72 6.41 15.94
N LYS A 620 -40.45 7.56 15.74
CA LYS A 620 -41.42 7.70 14.65
C LYS A 620 -40.79 7.66 13.26
N GLU A 621 -39.61 8.19 13.10
CA GLU A 621 -38.86 8.15 11.86
C GLU A 621 -38.29 6.74 11.58
N LEU A 622 -37.75 6.07 12.61
CA LEU A 622 -37.33 4.67 12.55
C LEU A 622 -38.46 3.72 12.17
N GLU A 623 -39.67 3.90 12.71
CA GLU A 623 -40.87 3.12 12.35
C GLU A 623 -41.31 3.34 10.89
N LYS A 624 -41.15 4.55 10.33
CA LYS A 624 -41.39 4.80 8.90
C LYS A 624 -40.36 4.13 8.00
N VAL A 625 -39.08 4.25 8.37
CA VAL A 625 -37.97 3.62 7.63
C VAL A 625 -38.13 2.08 7.65
N LYS A 626 -38.46 1.50 8.81
CA LYS A 626 -38.76 0.08 8.94
C LYS A 626 -39.87 -0.38 8.00
N THR A 627 -40.99 0.37 7.94
CA THR A 627 -42.10 0.01 7.05
C THR A 627 -41.70 0.07 5.58
N GLN A 628 -40.86 1.00 5.19
CA GLN A 628 -40.36 1.10 3.83
C GLN A 628 -39.38 -0.05 3.49
N VAL A 629 -38.48 -0.39 4.41
CA VAL A 629 -37.55 -1.52 4.26
C VAL A 629 -38.30 -2.84 4.16
N GLU A 630 -39.34 -3.05 4.98
CA GLU A 630 -40.19 -4.25 4.93
C GLU A 630 -40.92 -4.37 3.58
N LYS A 631 -41.44 -3.26 3.05
CA LYS A 631 -42.08 -3.25 1.74
C LYS A 631 -41.11 -3.62 0.62
N ASN A 632 -39.89 -3.08 0.66
CA ASN A 632 -38.85 -3.38 -0.32
C ASN A 632 -38.38 -4.83 -0.21
N MET A 633 -38.23 -5.36 1.02
CA MET A 633 -37.89 -6.75 1.28
C MET A 633 -38.91 -7.74 0.67
N ARG A 634 -40.21 -7.46 0.88
CA ARG A 634 -41.29 -8.27 0.31
C ARG A 634 -41.31 -8.19 -1.21
N LYS A 635 -40.98 -7.02 -1.79
CA LYS A 635 -40.88 -6.85 -3.24
C LYS A 635 -39.71 -7.65 -3.80
N ALA A 636 -38.52 -7.53 -3.23
CA ALA A 636 -37.34 -8.30 -3.63
C ALA A 636 -37.58 -9.83 -3.53
N ALA A 637 -38.24 -10.28 -2.48
CA ALA A 637 -38.63 -11.69 -2.34
C ALA A 637 -39.63 -12.15 -3.41
N ALA A 638 -40.60 -11.30 -3.79
CA ALA A 638 -41.55 -11.61 -4.85
C ALA A 638 -40.90 -11.64 -6.24
N GLU A 639 -39.84 -10.87 -6.44
CA GLU A 639 -39.02 -10.84 -7.66
C GLU A 639 -37.92 -11.92 -7.65
N LEU A 640 -37.93 -12.84 -6.67
CA LEU A 640 -36.97 -13.94 -6.47
C LEU A 640 -35.53 -13.47 -6.23
N ASN A 641 -35.31 -12.19 -5.88
CA ASN A 641 -34.03 -11.63 -5.49
C ASN A 641 -33.79 -11.88 -3.99
N PHE A 642 -33.45 -13.13 -3.66
CA PHE A 642 -33.33 -13.58 -2.26
C PHE A 642 -32.15 -12.95 -1.51
N GLU A 643 -31.09 -12.54 -2.23
CA GLU A 643 -29.94 -11.90 -1.61
C GLU A 643 -30.27 -10.48 -1.15
N GLU A 644 -30.94 -9.68 -2.00
CA GLU A 644 -31.45 -8.36 -1.62
C GLU A 644 -32.51 -8.45 -0.52
N ALA A 645 -33.39 -9.44 -0.59
CA ALA A 645 -34.38 -9.68 0.45
C ALA A 645 -33.71 -10.03 1.80
N ALA A 646 -32.62 -10.79 1.81
CA ALA A 646 -31.84 -11.10 3.02
C ALA A 646 -31.17 -9.86 3.59
N GLN A 647 -30.53 -9.04 2.77
CA GLN A 647 -29.89 -7.77 3.19
C GLN A 647 -30.93 -6.79 3.78
N LEU A 648 -32.10 -6.68 3.18
CA LEU A 648 -33.18 -5.84 3.68
C LEU A 648 -33.76 -6.37 4.99
N ARG A 649 -33.81 -7.68 5.18
CA ARG A 649 -34.19 -8.33 6.45
C ARG A 649 -33.20 -7.97 7.56
N ASP A 650 -31.91 -8.04 7.27
CA ASP A 650 -30.86 -7.75 8.25
C ASP A 650 -30.87 -6.28 8.64
N LYS A 651 -31.10 -5.35 7.69
CA LYS A 651 -31.37 -3.92 7.97
C LYS A 651 -32.61 -3.72 8.85
N MET A 652 -33.67 -4.48 8.63
CA MET A 652 -34.89 -4.41 9.44
C MET A 652 -34.64 -4.89 10.89
N ILE A 653 -33.79 -5.88 11.08
CA ILE A 653 -33.36 -6.36 12.41
C ILE A 653 -32.57 -5.26 13.13
N GLU A 654 -31.66 -4.60 12.45
CA GLU A 654 -30.88 -3.47 12.97
C GLU A 654 -31.80 -2.30 13.40
N ILE A 655 -32.71 -1.88 12.55
CA ILE A 655 -33.67 -0.81 12.87
C ILE A 655 -34.54 -1.20 14.08
N ASN A 656 -34.98 -2.44 14.18
CA ASN A 656 -35.73 -2.93 15.33
C ASN A 656 -34.93 -2.84 16.64
N LYS A 657 -33.62 -3.07 16.60
CA LYS A 657 -32.73 -2.91 17.76
C LYS A 657 -32.73 -1.48 18.26
N TYR A 658 -32.57 -0.49 17.37
CA TYR A 658 -32.63 0.94 17.71
C TYR A 658 -34.00 1.38 18.24
N ILE A 659 -35.08 0.89 17.66
CA ILE A 659 -36.45 1.15 18.17
C ILE A 659 -36.65 0.60 19.58
N TYR A 660 -36.09 -0.62 19.85
CA TYR A 660 -36.19 -1.26 21.17
C TYR A 660 -35.37 -0.52 22.22
N GLU A 661 -34.14 -0.13 21.87
CA GLU A 661 -33.26 0.67 22.74
C GLU A 661 -33.84 2.05 23.02
N GLY A 662 -34.38 2.75 22.01
CA GLY A 662 -35.03 4.04 22.17
C GLY A 662 -36.30 3.99 23.03
N LYS A 663 -37.06 2.89 23.00
CA LYS A 663 -38.24 2.66 23.90
C LYS A 663 -37.83 2.30 25.34
N LYS A 664 -36.59 1.98 25.61
CA LYS A 664 -36.09 1.62 26.94
C LYS A 664 -35.52 2.83 27.71
N HIS A 665 -35.22 3.91 26.97
CA HIS A 665 -34.62 5.15 27.50
C HIS A 665 -35.56 6.37 27.37
N GLY A 666 -36.79 6.21 26.87
CA GLY A 666 -37.89 7.19 26.87
C GLY A 666 -39.02 6.71 27.75
#